data_b7d77a4e9e16596ebb8b5b0dfa6015bd
#
_entry.id   b7d77a4e9e16596ebb8b5b0dfa6015bd
#
_cell.length_a   1.000
_cell.length_b   1.000
_cell.length_c   1.000
_cell.angle_alpha   90.00
_cell.angle_beta   90.00
_cell.angle_gamma   90.00
#
_symmetry.space_group_name_H-M   'P 1'
#
loop_
_entity.id
_entity.type
_entity.pdbx_description
1 polymer ?
#
loop_
_entity_poly.entity_id
_entity_poly.type
_entity_poly.pdbx_seq_one_letter_code
_entity_poly.pdbx_strand_id
1 'polypeptide(L)'
;MQNMKSFLLSLLLLLAGNWLFAQSDLPTYNIDEINVPYKKFTLPNGLRLIVHEDHKAPIVAVNVWYHVGSKNEKLGKSGFAHLFEHLMFNGSENFNTDYFQALEAIGATDLNGTTNEDRTNYFQNVPVGGLDQVLWLESDRMGHLIGAIDQAKLDEQRGVVQNEKRQGENEPYSLGWDIMQKEMFPPHHPYGHTVIGEMSDLNAASVSDVQEWFKGYYGAANAVLVIAGDITTDAAYEKALKYFGNIPAGPTIARPSVNIPKRTGEVRMTYQDRVPESQIVMAWNTPQWGTDDAVYLDLVSDILSSGKNSRLYKKLIYEKQIASSLFAFCGTNEIAGNFVVSVNVKPGHTLEEVEAATNEIIKEFLATGPTAEELKRVKAAYFANFIKGLERIGGFGGKSDLLAQNEVYGNSPDFYKKSLQIYNKATLKQIHDAAKRWLSDGRLVLTCTPFPEYSVTGSEADRKEKPKVDMGVTAKFPDLQRATLKNGMKVVLARRSESPTVVASLMFDAGYCTDKFGGKPGLANLAMNMLDEGTKTLNSLQINERLQLLGASLNTTSDLDFSYVNLNTLKQSLDPSLDLMADVVLNPAFPEADFERLKSQQVSTIQNEKTQPQSMVMRVMPELLYGKDHPYGMPMSGTGEEDAVKAMTLADVRGFQQRWLRPNNATMVVTGDISMEELTAKLEKRFSTWQKGDTPKKVIPEVKTAGSTGKIYLIDRPESKQSLMVAGYLTKPYGQMDENAIEQMNNVLGGDFTSRINLNIREDKHWSYGAGSTIINTRGQRPFLVFAPVQTDKTKESAQEVIKEVTAFSGDKPMTQAEFDKTKQNTVLGMAGMWETNSRVNRSVSEIVKYNLADDYWKTYSQRVQALGLKDVQNVAKSIIQPGNLGWFMAGDAEKVLPGLQQLGLEVIQIDANGKVLSKKAKP
;
A
#
# COMPACT_ATOMS: atom_id res chain seq x y z
N MET A 1 6.77 -35.98 -56.43
CA MET A 1 7.13 -36.27 -54.99
C MET A 1 8.35 -35.51 -54.48
N GLN A 2 9.37 -35.23 -55.31
CA GLN A 2 10.55 -34.49 -54.87
C GLN A 2 10.24 -33.00 -54.49
N ASN A 3 9.41 -32.31 -55.25
CA ASN A 3 9.06 -30.89 -55.00
C ASN A 3 8.22 -30.66 -53.72
N MET A 4 7.46 -31.65 -53.30
CA MET A 4 6.66 -31.56 -52.05
C MET A 4 7.49 -31.75 -50.80
N LYS A 5 8.60 -32.54 -50.87
CA LYS A 5 9.57 -32.70 -49.74
C LYS A 5 10.38 -31.41 -49.52
N SER A 6 10.77 -30.73 -50.60
CA SER A 6 11.50 -29.45 -50.48
C SER A 6 10.61 -28.33 -49.93
N PHE A 7 9.32 -28.29 -50.28
CA PHE A 7 8.38 -27.32 -49.74
C PHE A 7 8.08 -27.54 -48.23
N LEU A 8 7.92 -28.80 -47.83
CA LEU A 8 7.77 -29.18 -46.43
C LEU A 8 9.03 -28.90 -45.60
N LEU A 9 10.23 -29.11 -46.18
CA LEU A 9 11.47 -28.78 -45.48
C LEU A 9 11.69 -27.29 -45.34
N SER A 10 11.29 -26.48 -46.33
CA SER A 10 11.32 -24.99 -46.24
C SER A 10 10.30 -24.45 -45.26
N LEU A 11 9.12 -25.07 -45.13
CA LEU A 11 8.08 -24.69 -44.15
C LEU A 11 8.51 -25.06 -42.72
N LEU A 12 9.18 -26.21 -42.52
CA LEU A 12 9.76 -26.62 -41.25
C LEU A 12 10.94 -25.72 -40.82
N LEU A 13 11.75 -25.27 -41.77
CA LEU A 13 12.84 -24.32 -41.48
C LEU A 13 12.31 -22.90 -41.22
N LEU A 14 11.18 -22.46 -41.81
CA LEU A 14 10.51 -21.22 -41.52
C LEU A 14 9.80 -21.26 -40.15
N LEU A 15 9.24 -22.40 -39.76
CA LEU A 15 8.67 -22.60 -38.41
C LEU A 15 9.74 -22.69 -37.34
N ALA A 16 10.86 -23.35 -37.60
CA ALA A 16 12.01 -23.40 -36.67
C ALA A 16 12.71 -22.05 -36.54
N GLY A 17 12.77 -21.25 -37.64
CA GLY A 17 13.32 -19.89 -37.60
C GLY A 17 12.53 -18.94 -36.73
N ASN A 18 11.20 -19.07 -36.66
CA ASN A 18 10.37 -18.25 -35.77
C ASN A 18 10.49 -18.64 -34.29
N TRP A 19 10.95 -19.85 -33.98
CA TRP A 19 11.24 -20.26 -32.59
C TRP A 19 12.62 -19.78 -32.09
N LEU A 20 13.55 -19.51 -33.01
CA LEU A 20 14.91 -19.04 -32.68
C LEU A 20 14.98 -17.52 -32.41
N PHE A 21 13.97 -16.71 -32.80
CA PHE A 21 13.92 -15.29 -32.50
C PHE A 21 13.32 -14.94 -31.13
N ALA A 22 12.82 -15.91 -30.34
CA ALA A 22 12.27 -15.69 -29.01
C ALA A 22 13.27 -15.98 -27.89
N GLN A 23 14.52 -16.32 -28.21
CA GLN A 23 15.54 -16.70 -27.22
C GLN A 23 16.68 -15.66 -27.13
N SER A 24 16.42 -14.41 -27.51
CA SER A 24 17.40 -13.33 -27.35
C SER A 24 17.45 -12.84 -25.92
N ASP A 25 18.59 -13.06 -25.31
CA ASP A 25 19.22 -12.33 -24.21
C ASP A 25 18.28 -11.73 -23.14
N LEU A 26 17.88 -12.58 -22.21
CA LEU A 26 17.39 -12.10 -20.94
C LEU A 26 18.53 -11.34 -20.23
N PRO A 27 18.21 -10.22 -19.57
CA PRO A 27 19.24 -9.46 -18.88
C PRO A 27 19.95 -10.34 -17.85
N THR A 28 21.24 -10.53 -18.04
CA THR A 28 22.12 -11.11 -17.03
C THR A 28 22.45 -10.02 -16.02
N TYR A 29 22.14 -10.25 -14.75
CA TYR A 29 22.47 -9.32 -13.69
C TYR A 29 23.90 -9.55 -13.21
N ASN A 30 24.73 -8.53 -13.32
CA ASN A 30 26.02 -8.51 -12.68
C ASN A 30 25.84 -8.07 -11.22
N ILE A 31 25.96 -9.00 -10.30
CA ILE A 31 25.74 -8.74 -8.87
C ILE A 31 26.73 -7.70 -8.34
N ASP A 32 27.93 -7.63 -8.89
CA ASP A 32 28.97 -6.68 -8.47
C ASP A 32 28.60 -5.22 -8.81
N GLU A 33 27.74 -5.01 -9.80
CA GLU A 33 27.19 -3.69 -10.16
C GLU A 33 26.02 -3.28 -9.28
N ILE A 34 25.36 -4.22 -8.60
CA ILE A 34 24.28 -3.92 -7.64
C ILE A 34 24.90 -3.52 -6.31
N ASN A 35 25.24 -2.25 -6.18
CA ASN A 35 25.97 -1.74 -5.04
C ASN A 35 25.28 -0.55 -4.38
N VAL A 36 25.11 -0.65 -3.06
CA VAL A 36 24.73 0.48 -2.20
C VAL A 36 25.97 0.88 -1.41
N PRO A 37 26.73 1.89 -1.86
CA PRO A 37 27.95 2.30 -1.20
C PRO A 37 27.67 2.84 0.19
N TYR A 38 28.50 2.47 1.17
CA TYR A 38 28.34 2.94 2.54
C TYR A 38 29.70 3.11 3.23
N LYS A 39 29.68 3.88 4.31
CA LYS A 39 30.73 3.87 5.34
C LYS A 39 30.14 3.41 6.65
N LYS A 40 30.86 2.53 7.34
CA LYS A 40 30.46 2.01 8.66
C LYS A 40 31.44 2.47 9.72
N PHE A 41 30.90 2.96 10.83
CA PHE A 41 31.64 3.36 12.02
C PHE A 41 31.05 2.66 13.25
N THR A 42 31.87 2.52 14.27
CA THR A 42 31.40 2.18 15.61
C THR A 42 31.81 3.31 16.54
N LEU A 43 30.84 3.98 17.13
CA LEU A 43 31.10 5.06 18.10
C LEU A 43 31.70 4.48 19.39
N PRO A 44 32.38 5.30 20.22
CA PRO A 44 32.99 4.81 21.46
C PRO A 44 32.05 4.10 22.42
N ASN A 45 30.73 4.42 22.37
CA ASN A 45 29.69 3.76 23.16
C ASN A 45 29.12 2.49 22.51
N GLY A 46 29.68 2.03 21.41
CA GLY A 46 29.26 0.82 20.70
C GLY A 46 28.14 1.01 19.68
N LEU A 47 27.55 2.20 19.51
CA LEU A 47 26.56 2.48 18.46
C LEU A 47 27.20 2.27 17.07
N ARG A 48 26.57 1.43 16.26
CA ARG A 48 26.99 1.21 14.87
C ARG A 48 26.32 2.24 13.99
N LEU A 49 27.13 3.10 13.36
CA LEU A 49 26.68 4.09 12.40
C LEU A 49 26.99 3.59 10.98
N ILE A 50 25.99 3.64 10.11
CA ILE A 50 26.13 3.39 8.68
C ILE A 50 25.73 4.65 7.93
N VAL A 51 26.58 5.14 7.05
CA VAL A 51 26.32 6.33 6.23
C VAL A 51 26.29 5.91 4.77
N HIS A 52 25.24 6.31 4.07
CA HIS A 52 25.09 6.18 2.62
C HIS A 52 24.84 7.55 1.99
N GLU A 53 25.79 8.05 1.21
CA GLU A 53 25.68 9.31 0.49
C GLU A 53 24.84 9.11 -0.79
N ASP A 54 23.73 9.85 -0.93
CA ASP A 54 22.84 9.82 -2.09
C ASP A 54 22.23 11.21 -2.32
N HIS A 55 22.81 11.96 -3.25
CA HIS A 55 22.46 13.35 -3.51
C HIS A 55 21.37 13.54 -4.57
N LYS A 56 20.64 12.49 -4.94
CA LYS A 56 19.59 12.58 -5.98
C LYS A 56 18.35 13.37 -5.55
N ALA A 57 18.11 13.47 -4.24
CA ALA A 57 17.04 14.26 -3.65
C ALA A 57 17.55 14.96 -2.37
N PRO A 58 17.11 16.20 -2.06
CA PRO A 58 17.61 16.96 -0.91
C PRO A 58 16.96 16.48 0.42
N ILE A 59 16.99 15.17 0.64
CA ILE A 59 16.47 14.51 1.84
C ILE A 59 17.54 13.64 2.49
N VAL A 60 17.37 13.43 3.79
CA VAL A 60 18.14 12.44 4.56
C VAL A 60 17.17 11.51 5.26
N ALA A 61 17.35 10.22 5.03
CA ALA A 61 16.68 9.18 5.78
C ALA A 61 17.48 8.89 7.05
N VAL A 62 16.81 8.90 8.19
CA VAL A 62 17.35 8.45 9.47
C VAL A 62 16.58 7.21 9.89
N ASN A 63 17.26 6.10 10.12
CA ASN A 63 16.68 4.83 10.52
C ASN A 63 17.47 4.24 11.69
N VAL A 64 16.80 4.08 12.82
CA VAL A 64 17.38 3.52 14.04
C VAL A 64 16.78 2.14 14.28
N TRP A 65 17.62 1.11 14.23
CA TRP A 65 17.25 -0.28 14.51
C TRP A 65 17.77 -0.72 15.86
N TYR A 66 16.89 -1.18 16.72
CA TYR A 66 17.25 -1.87 17.96
C TYR A 66 17.08 -3.37 17.76
N HIS A 67 18.10 -4.14 18.12
CA HIS A 67 18.07 -5.60 18.01
C HIS A 67 17.31 -6.20 19.19
N VAL A 68 16.03 -5.85 19.29
CA VAL A 68 15.08 -6.31 20.30
C VAL A 68 13.68 -6.33 19.69
N GLY A 69 12.98 -7.43 19.84
CA GLY A 69 11.63 -7.65 19.37
C GLY A 69 10.86 -8.56 20.31
N SER A 70 9.71 -9.09 19.86
CA SER A 70 8.88 -9.91 20.71
C SER A 70 9.56 -11.20 21.21
N LYS A 71 10.58 -11.71 20.51
CA LYS A 71 11.40 -12.85 21.00
C LYS A 71 12.06 -12.63 22.36
N ASN A 72 12.24 -11.39 22.77
CA ASN A 72 12.87 -11.00 24.03
C ASN A 72 11.89 -10.89 25.19
N GLU A 73 10.59 -11.06 24.91
CA GLU A 73 9.53 -10.95 25.90
C GLU A 73 9.56 -12.12 26.88
N LYS A 74 9.22 -11.82 28.13
CA LYS A 74 9.05 -12.85 29.16
C LYS A 74 7.65 -13.47 29.05
N LEU A 75 7.51 -14.73 29.45
CA LEU A 75 6.19 -15.38 29.55
C LEU A 75 5.23 -14.53 30.43
N GLY A 76 4.02 -14.32 29.94
CA GLY A 76 3.02 -13.47 30.56
C GLY A 76 3.25 -11.96 30.37
N LYS A 77 4.11 -11.59 29.41
CA LYS A 77 4.40 -10.22 29.02
C LYS A 77 4.46 -10.07 27.48
N SER A 78 3.62 -10.83 26.75
CA SER A 78 3.55 -10.73 25.30
C SER A 78 2.95 -9.40 24.84
N GLY A 79 3.40 -8.89 23.71
CA GLY A 79 3.02 -7.58 23.18
C GLY A 79 3.79 -6.40 23.76
N PHE A 80 4.75 -6.67 24.65
CA PHE A 80 5.47 -5.65 25.36
C PHE A 80 6.44 -4.88 24.48
N ALA A 81 7.11 -5.57 23.54
CA ALA A 81 8.01 -4.94 22.58
C ALA A 81 7.26 -3.93 21.68
N HIS A 82 6.06 -4.28 21.24
CA HIS A 82 5.22 -3.42 20.43
C HIS A 82 4.62 -2.26 21.24
N LEU A 83 4.13 -2.52 22.47
CA LEU A 83 3.71 -1.45 23.38
C LEU A 83 4.85 -0.46 23.64
N PHE A 84 6.07 -0.96 23.76
CA PHE A 84 7.25 -0.13 23.97
C PHE A 84 7.58 0.71 22.73
N GLU A 85 7.37 0.20 21.52
CA GLU A 85 7.45 0.98 20.27
C GLU A 85 6.56 2.21 20.35
N HIS A 86 5.30 2.06 20.75
CA HIS A 86 4.34 3.16 20.93
C HIS A 86 4.82 4.18 21.96
N LEU A 87 5.29 3.71 23.13
CA LEU A 87 5.83 4.58 24.18
C LEU A 87 7.00 5.45 23.69
N MET A 88 7.79 4.97 22.76
CA MET A 88 8.91 5.69 22.16
C MET A 88 8.48 6.90 21.33
N PHE A 89 7.23 6.99 20.91
CA PHE A 89 6.69 8.15 20.20
C PHE A 89 6.09 9.22 21.14
N ASN A 90 5.79 8.83 22.38
CA ASN A 90 5.07 9.67 23.34
C ASN A 90 5.97 10.63 24.14
N GLY A 91 7.09 10.99 23.58
CA GLY A 91 8.02 11.95 24.15
C GLY A 91 9.19 11.35 24.92
N SER A 92 10.15 12.15 25.28
CA SER A 92 11.38 11.86 26.03
C SER A 92 11.64 12.93 27.10
N GLU A 93 12.62 12.83 27.99
CA GLU A 93 12.81 13.72 29.14
C GLU A 93 13.02 15.19 28.76
N ASN A 94 13.56 15.47 27.58
CA ASN A 94 13.80 16.82 27.12
C ASN A 94 12.81 17.27 26.02
N PHE A 95 12.00 16.36 25.52
CA PHE A 95 10.91 16.64 24.58
C PHE A 95 9.65 15.85 24.95
N ASN A 96 8.84 16.44 25.81
CA ASN A 96 7.70 15.80 26.43
C ASN A 96 6.39 16.03 25.68
N THR A 97 6.38 15.75 24.37
CA THR A 97 5.21 15.81 23.52
C THR A 97 5.37 14.78 22.39
N ASP A 98 4.30 14.55 21.64
CA ASP A 98 4.27 13.59 20.53
C ASP A 98 5.36 13.88 19.49
N TYR A 99 6.14 12.86 19.16
CA TYR A 99 7.22 12.91 18.17
C TYR A 99 6.71 13.16 16.75
N PHE A 100 5.50 12.67 16.41
CA PHE A 100 4.90 12.94 15.09
C PHE A 100 4.71 14.43 14.87
N GLN A 101 4.23 15.17 15.87
CA GLN A 101 4.09 16.62 15.75
C GLN A 101 5.42 17.34 15.48
N ALA A 102 6.50 16.86 16.14
CA ALA A 102 7.82 17.43 15.93
C ALA A 102 8.36 17.17 14.53
N LEU A 103 8.16 15.94 14.06
CA LEU A 103 8.66 15.47 12.78
C LEU A 103 7.85 16.02 11.60
N GLU A 104 6.52 16.08 11.73
CA GLU A 104 5.66 16.76 10.74
C GLU A 104 6.04 18.24 10.57
N ALA A 105 6.30 18.94 11.68
CA ALA A 105 6.66 20.37 11.64
C ALA A 105 7.96 20.66 10.87
N ILE A 106 8.80 19.66 10.63
CA ILE A 106 10.03 19.79 9.83
C ILE A 106 9.94 19.16 8.44
N GLY A 107 8.74 18.75 8.05
CA GLY A 107 8.48 18.14 6.74
C GLY A 107 8.94 16.70 6.62
N ALA A 108 8.91 15.96 7.71
CA ALA A 108 9.21 14.53 7.68
C ALA A 108 8.19 13.77 6.82
N THR A 109 8.69 12.78 6.09
CA THR A 109 7.89 11.85 5.27
C THR A 109 8.33 10.42 5.55
N ASP A 110 7.51 9.45 5.15
CA ASP A 110 7.76 8.02 5.38
C ASP A 110 8.07 7.72 6.87
N LEU A 111 7.45 8.46 7.76
CA LEU A 111 7.62 8.40 9.22
C LEU A 111 6.88 7.18 9.78
N ASN A 112 7.61 6.30 10.48
CA ASN A 112 7.01 5.15 11.15
C ASN A 112 7.93 4.54 12.23
N GLY A 113 7.34 3.69 13.08
CA GLY A 113 8.00 2.68 13.88
C GLY A 113 7.47 1.31 13.50
N THR A 114 8.24 0.27 13.69
CA THR A 114 7.79 -1.11 13.50
C THR A 114 8.47 -2.06 14.46
N THR A 115 7.72 -3.03 14.94
CA THR A 115 8.21 -4.15 15.74
C THR A 115 7.90 -5.47 15.05
N ASN A 116 8.86 -6.37 15.02
CA ASN A 116 8.63 -7.77 14.68
C ASN A 116 9.23 -8.69 15.78
N GLU A 117 9.34 -9.95 15.49
CA GLU A 117 9.89 -10.92 16.43
C GLU A 117 11.33 -10.59 16.85
N ASP A 118 12.11 -9.98 15.95
CA ASP A 118 13.56 -9.87 16.11
C ASP A 118 14.08 -8.46 16.38
N ARG A 119 13.32 -7.43 15.96
CA ARG A 119 13.78 -6.04 16.03
C ARG A 119 12.65 -5.05 16.23
N THR A 120 13.01 -3.88 16.73
CA THR A 120 12.18 -2.66 16.71
C THR A 120 12.96 -1.55 16.02
N ASN A 121 12.33 -0.83 15.08
CA ASN A 121 12.99 0.29 14.42
C ASN A 121 12.09 1.51 14.29
N TYR A 122 12.75 2.66 14.12
CA TYR A 122 12.12 3.95 13.91
C TYR A 122 12.80 4.64 12.73
N PHE A 123 12.02 5.15 11.81
CA PHE A 123 12.57 5.78 10.61
C PHE A 123 11.71 6.92 10.09
N GLN A 124 12.36 7.86 9.44
CA GLN A 124 11.77 8.98 8.74
C GLN A 124 12.73 9.53 7.68
N ASN A 125 12.17 10.14 6.65
CA ASN A 125 12.89 10.95 5.70
C ASN A 125 12.65 12.41 6.04
N VAL A 126 13.69 13.23 6.06
CA VAL A 126 13.58 14.67 6.34
C VAL A 126 14.35 15.47 5.31
N PRO A 127 13.91 16.70 5.03
CA PRO A 127 14.77 17.66 4.34
C PRO A 127 16.13 17.82 5.06
N VAL A 128 17.21 18.08 4.34
CA VAL A 128 18.56 18.20 4.91
C VAL A 128 18.60 19.17 6.11
N GLY A 129 17.85 20.27 6.05
CA GLY A 129 17.77 21.25 7.14
C GLY A 129 17.10 20.75 8.43
N GLY A 130 16.35 19.64 8.35
CA GLY A 130 15.69 19.01 9.50
C GLY A 130 16.54 17.98 10.23
N LEU A 131 17.68 17.59 9.66
CA LEU A 131 18.47 16.46 10.16
C LEU A 131 18.92 16.62 11.62
N ASP A 132 19.41 17.76 12.01
CA ASP A 132 19.87 18.00 13.40
C ASP A 132 18.74 17.80 14.42
N GLN A 133 17.52 18.21 14.06
CA GLN A 133 16.37 18.04 14.93
C GLN A 133 15.97 16.56 15.07
N VAL A 134 16.01 15.82 13.96
CA VAL A 134 15.73 14.37 13.99
C VAL A 134 16.78 13.64 14.82
N LEU A 135 18.06 13.88 14.60
CA LEU A 135 19.11 13.22 15.36
C LEU A 135 19.04 13.57 16.86
N TRP A 136 18.66 14.80 17.18
CA TRP A 136 18.41 15.19 18.54
C TRP A 136 17.23 14.42 19.16
N LEU A 137 16.08 14.33 18.45
CA LEU A 137 14.90 13.58 18.90
C LEU A 137 15.24 12.10 19.07
N GLU A 138 15.87 11.48 18.07
CA GLU A 138 16.26 10.07 18.12
C GLU A 138 17.23 9.77 19.27
N SER A 139 18.19 10.64 19.49
CA SER A 139 19.14 10.49 20.58
C SER A 139 18.50 10.71 21.94
N ASP A 140 17.53 11.65 22.03
CA ASP A 140 16.83 11.91 23.28
C ASP A 140 15.97 10.72 23.69
N ARG A 141 15.20 10.13 22.79
CA ARG A 141 14.45 8.93 23.12
C ARG A 141 15.34 7.69 23.36
N MET A 142 16.53 7.61 22.73
CA MET A 142 17.47 6.53 22.99
C MET A 142 18.12 6.63 24.38
N GLY A 143 18.44 7.84 24.84
CA GLY A 143 19.20 8.06 26.09
C GLY A 143 18.38 8.56 27.26
N HIS A 144 17.23 9.20 27.05
CA HIS A 144 16.48 10.00 28.01
C HIS A 144 14.96 9.74 27.96
N LEU A 145 14.54 8.47 27.92
CA LEU A 145 13.14 8.09 27.83
C LEU A 145 12.49 7.87 29.19
N ILE A 146 13.21 7.22 30.12
CA ILE A 146 12.61 6.62 31.33
C ILE A 146 11.94 7.67 32.25
N GLY A 147 12.56 8.83 32.45
CA GLY A 147 12.00 9.88 33.26
C GLY A 147 10.73 10.51 32.72
N ALA A 148 10.43 10.21 31.48
CA ALA A 148 9.25 10.68 30.77
C ALA A 148 8.07 9.72 30.85
N ILE A 149 8.25 8.48 31.18
CA ILE A 149 7.20 7.47 31.21
C ILE A 149 6.60 7.37 32.62
N ASP A 150 5.38 7.82 32.79
CA ASP A 150 4.58 7.64 33.98
C ASP A 150 3.44 6.63 33.75
N GLN A 151 2.63 6.41 34.79
CA GLN A 151 1.51 5.47 34.73
C GLN A 151 0.46 5.91 33.70
N ALA A 152 0.25 7.20 33.60
CA ALA A 152 -0.77 7.73 32.71
C ALA A 152 -0.42 7.47 31.24
N LYS A 153 0.83 7.72 30.81
CA LYS A 153 1.32 7.37 29.47
C LYS A 153 1.25 5.89 29.16
N LEU A 154 1.67 5.08 30.11
CA LEU A 154 1.59 3.64 29.93
C LEU A 154 0.14 3.19 29.69
N ASP A 155 -0.79 3.76 30.47
CA ASP A 155 -2.21 3.43 30.33
C ASP A 155 -2.78 3.93 28.99
N GLU A 156 -2.33 5.07 28.50
CA GLU A 156 -2.66 5.60 27.17
C GLU A 156 -2.21 4.63 26.08
N GLN A 157 -0.92 4.41 25.96
CA GLN A 157 -0.41 3.61 24.87
C GLN A 157 -0.83 2.15 24.95
N ARG A 158 -1.03 1.63 26.16
CA ARG A 158 -1.69 0.33 26.34
C ARG A 158 -3.01 0.28 25.59
N GLY A 159 -3.83 1.30 25.70
CA GLY A 159 -5.13 1.31 25.05
C GLY A 159 -5.07 1.56 23.55
N VAL A 160 -4.07 2.31 23.07
CA VAL A 160 -3.84 2.41 21.62
C VAL A 160 -3.50 1.02 21.07
N VAL A 161 -2.55 0.29 21.64
CA VAL A 161 -2.18 -1.07 21.23
C VAL A 161 -3.36 -2.04 21.36
N GLN A 162 -4.13 -1.93 22.43
CA GLN A 162 -5.35 -2.75 22.57
C GLN A 162 -6.41 -2.42 21.53
N ASN A 163 -6.56 -1.17 21.12
CA ASN A 163 -7.46 -0.79 20.03
C ASN A 163 -6.95 -1.30 18.68
N GLU A 164 -5.66 -1.23 18.44
CA GLU A 164 -5.02 -1.77 17.24
C GLU A 164 -5.21 -3.29 17.14
N LYS A 165 -5.00 -4.02 18.25
CA LYS A 165 -5.27 -5.46 18.30
C LYS A 165 -6.73 -5.77 17.95
N ARG A 166 -7.67 -5.00 18.50
CA ARG A 166 -9.09 -5.15 18.18
C ARG A 166 -9.42 -4.79 16.73
N GLN A 167 -8.77 -3.77 16.19
CA GLN A 167 -8.90 -3.44 14.77
C GLN A 167 -8.38 -4.60 13.91
N GLY A 168 -7.20 -5.14 14.23
CA GLY A 168 -6.66 -6.32 13.60
C GLY A 168 -7.65 -7.51 13.67
N GLU A 169 -8.18 -7.79 14.86
CA GLU A 169 -9.19 -8.85 15.06
C GLU A 169 -10.52 -8.64 14.30
N ASN A 170 -10.81 -7.42 13.84
CA ASN A 170 -11.96 -7.13 12.98
C ASN A 170 -11.67 -7.30 11.48
N GLU A 171 -10.39 -7.38 11.08
CA GLU A 171 -10.03 -7.62 9.69
C GLU A 171 -10.29 -9.10 9.32
N PRO A 172 -10.88 -9.35 8.16
CA PRO A 172 -11.12 -10.71 7.69
C PRO A 172 -9.84 -11.56 7.69
N TYR A 173 -9.94 -12.80 8.18
CA TYR A 173 -8.87 -13.80 8.25
C TYR A 173 -7.70 -13.49 9.21
N SER A 174 -7.70 -12.38 9.91
CA SER A 174 -6.57 -11.98 10.77
C SER A 174 -6.34 -12.94 11.93
N LEU A 175 -7.41 -13.48 12.54
CA LEU A 175 -7.33 -14.47 13.60
C LEU A 175 -6.54 -15.71 13.18
N GLY A 176 -6.57 -16.06 11.90
CA GLY A 176 -5.79 -17.18 11.35
C GLY A 176 -4.28 -17.00 11.51
N TRP A 177 -3.77 -15.79 11.41
CA TRP A 177 -2.35 -15.51 11.60
C TRP A 177 -1.92 -15.70 13.06
N ASP A 178 -2.74 -15.27 14.00
CA ASP A 178 -2.51 -15.46 15.44
C ASP A 178 -2.49 -16.96 15.80
N ILE A 179 -3.46 -17.71 15.28
CA ILE A 179 -3.53 -19.16 15.46
C ILE A 179 -2.30 -19.83 14.83
N MET A 180 -1.97 -19.45 13.58
CA MET A 180 -0.82 -20.01 12.87
C MET A 180 0.48 -19.76 13.65
N GLN A 181 0.73 -18.54 14.13
CA GLN A 181 1.94 -18.21 14.87
C GLN A 181 2.08 -19.09 16.13
N LYS A 182 1.03 -19.19 16.93
CA LYS A 182 1.01 -20.00 18.15
C LYS A 182 1.14 -21.49 17.88
N GLU A 183 0.57 -21.98 16.79
CA GLU A 183 0.66 -23.38 16.41
C GLU A 183 1.98 -23.75 15.75
N MET A 184 2.57 -22.85 14.97
CA MET A 184 3.83 -23.11 14.30
C MET A 184 5.02 -23.14 15.29
N PHE A 185 4.94 -22.43 16.41
CA PHE A 185 5.99 -22.36 17.41
C PHE A 185 5.48 -22.79 18.78
N PRO A 186 6.20 -23.68 19.49
CA PRO A 186 5.82 -24.09 20.84
C PRO A 186 5.78 -22.88 21.81
N PRO A 187 4.97 -22.93 22.89
CA PRO A 187 4.83 -21.79 23.81
C PRO A 187 6.14 -21.30 24.47
N HIS A 188 7.17 -22.15 24.52
CA HIS A 188 8.49 -21.78 25.04
C HIS A 188 9.47 -21.31 23.97
N HIS A 189 9.07 -21.35 22.71
CA HIS A 189 9.87 -20.81 21.62
C HIS A 189 9.79 -19.28 21.65
N PRO A 190 10.88 -18.55 21.38
CA PRO A 190 10.84 -17.09 21.34
C PRO A 190 9.78 -16.50 20.38
N TYR A 191 9.36 -17.26 19.37
CA TYR A 191 8.29 -16.87 18.44
C TYR A 191 6.92 -17.53 18.77
N GLY A 192 6.77 -18.11 19.95
CA GLY A 192 5.55 -18.84 20.36
C GLY A 192 4.36 -17.93 20.75
N HIS A 193 4.45 -16.64 20.45
CA HIS A 193 3.39 -15.64 20.66
C HIS A 193 3.41 -14.59 19.55
N THR A 194 2.33 -13.86 19.41
CA THR A 194 2.23 -12.77 18.41
C THR A 194 2.93 -11.51 18.90
N VAL A 195 3.41 -10.69 17.95
CA VAL A 195 4.06 -9.41 18.25
C VAL A 195 3.13 -8.44 18.96
N ILE A 196 1.84 -8.44 18.58
CA ILE A 196 0.82 -7.60 19.24
C ILE A 196 0.47 -8.06 20.65
N GLY A 197 0.77 -9.33 21.00
CA GLY A 197 0.59 -9.91 22.31
C GLY A 197 -0.85 -10.25 22.72
N GLU A 198 -1.00 -10.69 23.96
CA GLU A 198 -2.29 -11.03 24.56
C GLU A 198 -2.86 -9.84 25.36
N MET A 199 -4.18 -9.68 25.33
CA MET A 199 -4.87 -8.62 26.09
C MET A 199 -4.57 -8.69 27.59
N SER A 200 -4.49 -9.92 28.18
CA SER A 200 -4.14 -10.15 29.57
C SER A 200 -2.74 -9.64 29.90
N ASP A 201 -1.79 -9.89 29.01
CA ASP A 201 -0.38 -9.55 29.19
C ASP A 201 -0.16 -8.03 29.07
N LEU A 202 -0.83 -7.41 28.09
CA LEU A 202 -0.84 -5.96 27.93
C LEU A 202 -1.42 -5.27 29.19
N ASN A 203 -2.51 -5.81 29.77
CA ASN A 203 -3.08 -5.30 31.00
C ASN A 203 -2.15 -5.43 32.22
N ALA A 204 -1.30 -6.45 32.23
CA ALA A 204 -0.36 -6.71 33.30
C ALA A 204 0.95 -5.89 33.19
N ALA A 205 1.13 -5.13 32.10
CA ALA A 205 2.30 -4.28 31.90
C ALA A 205 2.34 -3.13 32.93
N SER A 206 3.49 -2.91 33.56
CA SER A 206 3.71 -1.87 34.57
C SER A 206 4.83 -0.92 34.17
N VAL A 207 4.90 0.26 34.81
CA VAL A 207 5.99 1.22 34.59
C VAL A 207 7.35 0.61 34.94
N SER A 208 7.42 -0.28 35.89
CA SER A 208 8.66 -0.98 36.25
C SER A 208 9.09 -1.94 35.14
N ASP A 209 8.15 -2.60 34.44
CA ASP A 209 8.46 -3.44 33.27
C ASP A 209 9.03 -2.59 32.11
N VAL A 210 8.45 -1.40 31.88
CA VAL A 210 8.93 -0.44 30.88
C VAL A 210 10.38 -0.03 31.18
N GLN A 211 10.68 0.30 32.45
CA GLN A 211 12.03 0.69 32.88
C GLN A 211 13.03 -0.47 32.75
N GLU A 212 12.62 -1.69 33.08
CA GLU A 212 13.45 -2.89 32.95
C GLU A 212 13.76 -3.15 31.46
N TRP A 213 12.74 -3.06 30.60
CA TRP A 213 12.88 -3.29 29.17
C TRP A 213 13.84 -2.28 28.54
N PHE A 214 13.65 -0.99 28.80
CA PHE A 214 14.55 0.04 28.29
C PHE A 214 15.99 -0.20 28.71
N LYS A 215 16.23 -0.39 30.01
CA LYS A 215 17.57 -0.64 30.56
C LYS A 215 18.20 -1.92 30.01
N GLY A 216 17.37 -2.91 29.69
CA GLY A 216 17.81 -4.22 29.20
C GLY A 216 18.18 -4.21 27.72
N TYR A 217 17.53 -3.39 26.91
CA TYR A 217 17.62 -3.55 25.46
C TYR A 217 17.90 -2.28 24.66
N TYR A 218 17.61 -1.07 25.17
CA TYR A 218 17.69 0.18 24.42
C TYR A 218 19.02 0.94 24.63
N GLY A 219 20.10 0.23 24.84
CA GLY A 219 21.46 0.82 24.90
C GLY A 219 22.04 1.06 23.50
N ALA A 220 22.95 2.02 23.39
CA ALA A 220 23.59 2.40 22.12
C ALA A 220 24.28 1.22 21.40
N ALA A 221 24.91 0.31 22.15
CA ALA A 221 25.61 -0.85 21.58
C ALA A 221 24.65 -1.89 20.95
N ASN A 222 23.37 -1.90 21.32
CA ASN A 222 22.34 -2.75 20.72
C ASN A 222 21.66 -2.11 19.52
N ALA A 223 22.05 -0.89 19.14
CA ALA A 223 21.42 -0.15 18.04
C ALA A 223 22.32 -0.05 16.81
N VAL A 224 21.66 0.14 15.66
CA VAL A 224 22.25 0.55 14.38
C VAL A 224 21.57 1.82 13.95
N LEU A 225 22.34 2.89 13.76
CA LEU A 225 21.89 4.14 13.17
C LEU A 225 22.30 4.16 11.71
N VAL A 226 21.35 4.28 10.80
CA VAL A 226 21.62 4.53 9.38
C VAL A 226 21.23 5.95 9.03
N ILE A 227 22.17 6.70 8.46
CA ILE A 227 21.95 8.03 7.89
C ILE A 227 22.21 7.90 6.38
N ALA A 228 21.16 8.06 5.58
CA ALA A 228 21.26 7.88 4.13
C ALA A 228 20.64 9.07 3.41
N GLY A 229 21.32 9.61 2.40
CA GLY A 229 20.78 10.72 1.60
C GLY A 229 21.77 11.85 1.31
N ASP A 230 21.26 13.05 1.20
CA ASP A 230 22.03 14.23 0.84
C ASP A 230 22.85 14.80 2.01
N ILE A 231 23.85 14.03 2.39
CA ILE A 231 24.80 14.35 3.46
C ILE A 231 26.16 13.70 3.17
N THR A 232 27.25 14.36 3.57
CA THR A 232 28.58 13.76 3.48
C THR A 232 28.84 12.83 4.66
N THR A 233 29.69 11.83 4.44
CA THR A 233 30.07 10.84 5.48
C THR A 233 30.61 11.53 6.73
N ASP A 234 31.50 12.53 6.58
CA ASP A 234 32.14 13.21 7.70
C ASP A 234 31.12 14.02 8.52
N ALA A 235 30.22 14.76 7.84
CA ALA A 235 29.14 15.51 8.51
C ALA A 235 28.17 14.57 9.26
N ALA A 236 27.83 13.42 8.67
CA ALA A 236 26.99 12.42 9.33
C ALA A 236 27.66 11.83 10.57
N TYR A 237 28.95 11.54 10.49
CA TYR A 237 29.74 11.03 11.63
C TYR A 237 29.82 12.06 12.77
N GLU A 238 30.17 13.31 12.47
CA GLU A 238 30.23 14.39 13.45
C GLU A 238 28.89 14.61 14.17
N LYS A 239 27.78 14.61 13.39
CA LYS A 239 26.44 14.76 13.94
C LYS A 239 26.06 13.54 14.81
N ALA A 240 26.33 12.33 14.36
CA ALA A 240 26.08 11.12 15.12
C ALA A 240 26.86 11.12 16.44
N LEU A 241 28.14 11.48 16.39
CA LEU A 241 28.98 11.59 17.59
C LEU A 241 28.46 12.67 18.55
N LYS A 242 28.04 13.82 18.03
CA LYS A 242 27.49 14.94 18.80
C LYS A 242 26.24 14.54 19.58
N TYR A 243 25.30 13.88 18.93
CA TYR A 243 23.99 13.58 19.51
C TYR A 243 23.93 12.26 20.27
N PHE A 244 24.64 11.22 19.79
CA PHE A 244 24.56 9.87 20.37
C PHE A 244 25.79 9.47 21.19
N GLY A 245 26.91 10.20 21.09
CA GLY A 245 28.19 9.76 21.64
C GLY A 245 28.22 9.65 23.16
N ASN A 246 27.34 10.31 23.89
CA ASN A 246 27.22 10.30 25.36
C ASN A 246 26.16 9.31 25.89
N ILE A 247 25.43 8.64 25.01
CA ILE A 247 24.39 7.67 25.42
C ILE A 247 25.07 6.40 25.92
N PRO A 248 24.61 5.82 27.05
CA PRO A 248 25.19 4.59 27.58
C PRO A 248 25.13 3.41 26.60
N ALA A 249 26.18 2.60 26.58
CA ALA A 249 26.25 1.40 25.75
C ALA A 249 25.10 0.41 26.00
N GLY A 250 24.62 0.34 27.24
CA GLY A 250 23.69 -0.68 27.69
C GLY A 250 24.39 -2.03 28.00
N PRO A 251 23.64 -3.03 28.44
CA PRO A 251 24.16 -4.36 28.74
C PRO A 251 24.50 -5.13 27.45
N THR A 252 25.38 -6.11 27.58
CA THR A 252 25.63 -7.07 26.49
C THR A 252 24.45 -8.01 26.34
N ILE A 253 23.87 -8.08 25.15
CA ILE A 253 22.73 -8.94 24.84
C ILE A 253 23.23 -10.18 24.09
N ALA A 254 22.92 -11.36 24.63
CA ALA A 254 23.22 -12.61 23.95
C ALA A 254 22.28 -12.81 22.76
N ARG A 255 22.82 -13.19 21.62
CA ARG A 255 22.02 -13.60 20.47
C ARG A 255 21.32 -14.93 20.75
N PRO A 256 20.04 -15.09 20.42
CA PRO A 256 19.36 -16.36 20.56
C PRO A 256 19.97 -17.41 19.62
N SER A 257 20.00 -18.66 20.09
CA SER A 257 20.39 -19.79 19.24
C SER A 257 19.28 -20.13 18.26
N VAL A 258 19.67 -20.54 17.03
CA VAL A 258 18.73 -21.07 16.04
C VAL A 258 17.97 -22.28 16.63
N ASN A 259 16.68 -22.21 16.54
CA ASN A 259 15.77 -23.26 17.00
C ASN A 259 14.60 -23.38 16.02
N ILE A 260 14.62 -24.40 15.17
CA ILE A 260 13.56 -24.62 14.17
C ILE A 260 12.72 -25.78 14.66
N PRO A 261 11.47 -25.54 15.13
CA PRO A 261 10.62 -26.62 15.63
C PRO A 261 10.08 -27.44 14.44
N LYS A 262 10.84 -28.44 14.02
CA LYS A 262 10.39 -29.35 12.97
C LYS A 262 9.24 -30.22 13.47
N ARG A 263 8.12 -30.13 12.80
CA ARG A 263 6.96 -30.99 12.98
C ARG A 263 7.10 -32.26 12.14
N THR A 264 6.36 -33.30 12.54
CA THR A 264 6.13 -34.52 11.75
C THR A 264 4.61 -34.73 11.60
N GLY A 265 4.18 -35.20 10.44
CA GLY A 265 2.77 -35.38 10.12
C GLY A 265 2.04 -34.06 9.84
N GLU A 266 0.74 -34.11 9.93
CA GLU A 266 -0.17 -32.99 9.66
C GLU A 266 -0.97 -32.63 10.90
N VAL A 267 -1.01 -31.35 11.24
CA VAL A 267 -1.91 -30.79 12.24
C VAL A 267 -3.01 -30.02 11.53
N ARG A 268 -4.26 -30.25 11.90
CA ARG A 268 -5.43 -29.57 11.34
C ARG A 268 -6.17 -28.78 12.40
N MET A 269 -6.51 -27.54 12.04
CA MET A 269 -7.34 -26.67 12.85
C MET A 269 -8.38 -25.97 11.98
N THR A 270 -9.54 -25.70 12.59
CA THR A 270 -10.61 -24.93 11.96
C THR A 270 -11.00 -23.80 12.90
N TYR A 271 -11.19 -22.61 12.38
CA TYR A 271 -11.72 -21.48 13.13
C TYR A 271 -12.82 -20.79 12.33
N GLN A 272 -13.60 -19.97 13.01
CA GLN A 272 -14.65 -19.17 12.40
C GLN A 272 -14.27 -17.69 12.45
N ASP A 273 -14.63 -16.95 11.38
CA ASP A 273 -14.39 -15.53 11.28
C ASP A 273 -15.48 -14.86 10.41
N ARG A 274 -15.53 -13.52 10.40
CA ARG A 274 -16.47 -12.74 9.58
C ARG A 274 -15.96 -12.54 8.16
N VAL A 275 -15.88 -13.60 7.42
CA VAL A 275 -15.31 -13.64 6.08
C VAL A 275 -16.38 -14.02 5.05
N PRO A 276 -16.31 -13.47 3.83
CA PRO A 276 -17.25 -13.83 2.77
C PRO A 276 -16.92 -15.15 2.10
N GLU A 277 -15.67 -15.60 2.19
CA GLU A 277 -15.16 -16.81 1.54
C GLU A 277 -14.41 -17.67 2.56
N SER A 278 -14.49 -18.98 2.40
CA SER A 278 -13.63 -19.87 3.18
C SER A 278 -12.18 -19.76 2.73
N GLN A 279 -11.24 -19.98 3.65
CA GLN A 279 -9.81 -19.92 3.35
C GLN A 279 -9.10 -21.16 3.87
N ILE A 280 -8.09 -21.61 3.12
CA ILE A 280 -7.15 -22.64 3.56
C ILE A 280 -5.77 -22.01 3.66
N VAL A 281 -5.12 -22.19 4.80
CA VAL A 281 -3.72 -21.86 5.03
C VAL A 281 -2.95 -23.15 5.32
N MET A 282 -1.88 -23.37 4.56
CA MET A 282 -0.93 -24.47 4.80
C MET A 282 0.41 -23.86 5.17
N ALA A 283 0.99 -24.26 6.31
CA ALA A 283 2.23 -23.70 6.81
C ALA A 283 3.22 -24.78 7.23
N TRP A 284 4.51 -24.52 6.98
CA TRP A 284 5.66 -25.34 7.39
C TRP A 284 6.70 -24.50 8.08
N ASN A 285 7.36 -25.04 9.10
CA ASN A 285 8.55 -24.38 9.66
C ASN A 285 9.71 -24.48 8.66
N THR A 286 10.49 -23.42 8.55
CA THR A 286 11.59 -23.26 7.61
C THR A 286 12.86 -22.78 8.31
N PRO A 287 14.04 -22.81 7.66
CA PRO A 287 15.25 -22.29 8.25
C PRO A 287 15.19 -20.78 8.41
N GLN A 288 16.10 -20.31 9.27
CA GLN A 288 16.25 -18.90 9.58
C GLN A 288 16.78 -18.09 8.40
N TRP A 289 16.62 -16.77 8.50
CA TRP A 289 17.13 -15.77 7.57
C TRP A 289 18.63 -15.93 7.28
N GLY A 290 19.04 -15.63 6.06
CA GLY A 290 20.44 -15.61 5.63
C GLY A 290 21.04 -16.98 5.29
N THR A 291 20.24 -18.05 5.30
CA THR A 291 20.63 -19.39 4.85
C THR A 291 20.32 -19.63 3.38
N ASP A 292 21.05 -20.52 2.74
CA ASP A 292 20.83 -20.89 1.34
C ASP A 292 19.44 -21.51 1.14
N ASP A 293 19.02 -22.41 2.05
CA ASP A 293 17.70 -23.04 1.97
C ASP A 293 16.56 -22.01 2.10
N ALA A 294 16.71 -20.95 2.90
CA ALA A 294 15.74 -19.87 3.00
C ALA A 294 15.54 -19.16 1.65
N VAL A 295 16.65 -18.87 0.96
CA VAL A 295 16.62 -18.28 -0.39
C VAL A 295 15.99 -19.23 -1.41
N TYR A 296 16.29 -20.53 -1.33
CA TYR A 296 15.72 -21.51 -2.26
C TYR A 296 14.21 -21.67 -2.02
N LEU A 297 13.74 -21.61 -0.78
CA LEU A 297 12.32 -21.67 -0.45
C LEU A 297 11.57 -20.40 -0.86
N ASP A 298 12.21 -19.25 -0.82
CA ASP A 298 11.65 -18.02 -1.36
C ASP A 298 11.40 -18.15 -2.88
N LEU A 299 12.39 -18.68 -3.62
CA LEU A 299 12.20 -19.03 -5.04
C LEU A 299 11.09 -20.07 -5.27
N VAL A 300 10.92 -21.04 -4.36
CA VAL A 300 9.79 -21.99 -4.42
C VAL A 300 8.46 -21.26 -4.28
N SER A 301 8.33 -20.33 -3.34
CA SER A 301 7.11 -19.57 -3.13
C SER A 301 6.71 -18.76 -4.37
N ASP A 302 7.69 -18.14 -5.01
CA ASP A 302 7.49 -17.41 -6.26
C ASP A 302 7.06 -18.31 -7.42
N ILE A 303 7.67 -19.47 -7.58
CA ILE A 303 7.27 -20.44 -8.61
C ILE A 303 5.85 -20.91 -8.38
N LEU A 304 5.46 -21.10 -7.11
CA LEU A 304 4.13 -21.58 -6.76
C LEU A 304 3.04 -20.50 -6.90
N SER A 305 3.31 -19.24 -6.55
CA SER A 305 2.24 -18.24 -6.43
C SER A 305 2.47 -16.92 -7.16
N SER A 306 3.69 -16.58 -7.59
CA SER A 306 3.99 -15.26 -8.13
C SER A 306 3.57 -15.10 -9.60
N GLY A 307 2.51 -14.34 -9.83
CA GLY A 307 1.95 -14.00 -11.15
C GLY A 307 1.13 -15.12 -11.79
N LYS A 308 0.47 -14.80 -12.92
CA LYS A 308 -0.49 -15.67 -13.61
C LYS A 308 0.11 -17.02 -14.07
N ASN A 309 1.42 -17.07 -14.30
CA ASN A 309 2.14 -18.28 -14.75
C ASN A 309 2.65 -19.16 -13.61
N SER A 310 2.42 -18.79 -12.35
CA SER A 310 2.75 -19.63 -11.20
C SER A 310 1.84 -20.85 -11.14
N ARG A 311 2.37 -21.95 -10.57
CA ARG A 311 1.67 -23.25 -10.65
C ARG A 311 0.29 -23.22 -9.98
N LEU A 312 0.20 -22.61 -8.80
CA LEU A 312 -1.08 -22.50 -8.07
C LEU A 312 -2.06 -21.58 -8.79
N TYR A 313 -1.62 -20.38 -9.22
CA TYR A 313 -2.51 -19.45 -9.91
C TYR A 313 -3.05 -20.05 -11.20
N LYS A 314 -2.15 -20.60 -12.03
CA LYS A 314 -2.54 -21.24 -13.31
C LYS A 314 -3.57 -22.35 -13.09
N LYS A 315 -3.34 -23.21 -12.10
CA LYS A 315 -4.22 -24.36 -11.88
C LYS A 315 -5.52 -24.00 -11.18
N LEU A 316 -5.47 -23.23 -10.07
CA LEU A 316 -6.62 -23.00 -9.21
C LEU A 316 -7.49 -21.83 -9.68
N ILE A 317 -6.88 -20.75 -10.20
CA ILE A 317 -7.62 -19.55 -10.59
C ILE A 317 -7.90 -19.55 -12.10
N TYR A 318 -6.91 -19.90 -12.93
CA TYR A 318 -7.07 -19.80 -14.38
C TYR A 318 -7.75 -21.04 -15.00
N GLU A 319 -7.26 -22.25 -14.70
CA GLU A 319 -7.78 -23.50 -15.31
C GLU A 319 -9.03 -24.00 -14.60
N LYS A 320 -8.96 -24.30 -13.30
CA LYS A 320 -10.06 -24.89 -12.54
C LYS A 320 -11.08 -23.86 -12.03
N GLN A 321 -10.70 -22.62 -11.86
CA GLN A 321 -11.53 -21.51 -11.37
C GLN A 321 -12.22 -21.77 -10.02
N ILE A 322 -11.55 -22.50 -9.12
CA ILE A 322 -12.06 -22.91 -7.80
C ILE A 322 -11.55 -22.02 -6.66
N ALA A 323 -10.58 -21.14 -6.93
CA ALA A 323 -10.08 -20.14 -6.01
C ALA A 323 -10.32 -18.73 -6.51
N SER A 324 -10.56 -17.77 -5.61
CA SER A 324 -10.72 -16.35 -5.91
C SER A 324 -9.39 -15.61 -5.81
N SER A 325 -8.56 -15.97 -4.83
CA SER A 325 -7.22 -15.43 -4.61
C SER A 325 -6.32 -16.46 -3.96
N LEU A 326 -5.02 -16.29 -4.12
CA LEU A 326 -4.01 -17.09 -3.44
C LEU A 326 -2.68 -16.35 -3.36
N PHE A 327 -1.86 -16.73 -2.39
CA PHE A 327 -0.45 -16.36 -2.31
C PHE A 327 0.35 -17.47 -1.60
N ALA A 328 1.66 -17.46 -1.83
CA ALA A 328 2.61 -18.20 -1.02
C ALA A 328 3.83 -17.31 -0.76
N PHE A 329 4.47 -17.49 0.38
CA PHE A 329 5.70 -16.80 0.73
C PHE A 329 6.55 -17.64 1.70
N CYS A 330 7.84 -17.35 1.73
CA CYS A 330 8.76 -17.85 2.73
C CYS A 330 9.18 -16.70 3.65
N GLY A 331 8.51 -16.58 4.81
CA GLY A 331 8.85 -15.62 5.85
C GLY A 331 10.00 -16.14 6.69
N THR A 332 11.12 -15.42 6.75
CA THR A 332 12.30 -15.84 7.51
C THR A 332 12.70 -14.79 8.53
N ASN A 333 12.86 -15.25 9.78
CA ASN A 333 13.31 -14.47 10.93
C ASN A 333 14.65 -15.00 11.43
N GLU A 334 15.26 -14.39 12.45
CA GLU A 334 16.62 -14.69 12.92
C GLU A 334 16.77 -16.11 13.48
N ILE A 335 15.71 -16.70 14.08
CA ILE A 335 15.76 -18.00 14.77
C ILE A 335 15.19 -19.11 13.89
N ALA A 336 14.12 -18.86 13.19
CA ALA A 336 13.37 -19.78 12.33
C ALA A 336 12.49 -18.99 11.34
N GLY A 337 11.88 -19.68 10.40
CA GLY A 337 10.92 -19.10 9.45
C GLY A 337 9.69 -19.97 9.26
N ASN A 338 8.80 -19.51 8.39
CA ASN A 338 7.61 -20.22 7.93
C ASN A 338 7.50 -20.15 6.42
N PHE A 339 7.14 -21.26 5.78
CA PHE A 339 6.63 -21.28 4.42
C PHE A 339 5.11 -21.39 4.47
N VAL A 340 4.42 -20.49 3.81
CA VAL A 340 2.96 -20.39 3.87
C VAL A 340 2.38 -20.44 2.46
N VAL A 341 1.30 -21.21 2.30
CA VAL A 341 0.41 -21.19 1.13
C VAL A 341 -0.99 -20.87 1.63
N SER A 342 -1.58 -19.80 1.14
CA SER A 342 -2.95 -19.37 1.45
C SER A 342 -3.80 -19.34 0.20
N VAL A 343 -5.01 -19.91 0.26
CA VAL A 343 -5.95 -19.99 -0.86
C VAL A 343 -7.35 -19.67 -0.37
N ASN A 344 -7.98 -18.66 -0.96
CA ASN A 344 -9.39 -18.36 -0.74
C ASN A 344 -10.24 -19.17 -1.71
N VAL A 345 -11.26 -19.83 -1.15
CA VAL A 345 -12.18 -20.70 -1.90
C VAL A 345 -13.22 -19.84 -2.60
N LYS A 346 -13.33 -19.97 -3.91
CA LYS A 346 -14.34 -19.21 -4.68
C LYS A 346 -15.76 -19.69 -4.30
N PRO A 347 -16.73 -18.79 -4.15
CA PRO A 347 -18.12 -19.15 -3.89
C PRO A 347 -18.67 -20.21 -4.87
N GLY A 348 -19.30 -21.24 -4.33
CA GLY A 348 -19.81 -22.38 -5.09
C GLY A 348 -18.89 -23.60 -5.15
N HIS A 349 -17.69 -23.50 -4.58
CA HIS A 349 -16.72 -24.59 -4.43
C HIS A 349 -16.49 -24.93 -2.95
N THR A 350 -15.85 -26.07 -2.69
CA THR A 350 -15.62 -26.54 -1.31
C THR A 350 -14.17 -26.41 -0.88
N LEU A 351 -13.94 -26.38 0.43
CA LEU A 351 -12.60 -26.42 1.03
C LEU A 351 -11.83 -27.67 0.58
N GLU A 352 -12.49 -28.82 0.55
CA GLU A 352 -11.90 -30.10 0.19
C GLU A 352 -11.45 -30.13 -1.28
N GLU A 353 -12.24 -29.54 -2.18
CA GLU A 353 -11.89 -29.46 -3.60
C GLU A 353 -10.63 -28.60 -3.81
N VAL A 354 -10.58 -27.44 -3.18
CA VAL A 354 -9.43 -26.51 -3.28
C VAL A 354 -8.20 -27.11 -2.60
N GLU A 355 -8.38 -27.72 -1.45
CA GLU A 355 -7.28 -28.39 -0.74
C GLU A 355 -6.70 -29.55 -1.54
N ALA A 356 -7.54 -30.40 -2.11
CA ALA A 356 -7.09 -31.53 -2.93
C ALA A 356 -6.28 -31.05 -4.15
N ALA A 357 -6.76 -30.02 -4.84
CA ALA A 357 -6.07 -29.44 -5.99
C ALA A 357 -4.74 -28.76 -5.59
N THR A 358 -4.72 -28.05 -4.45
CA THR A 358 -3.49 -27.43 -3.92
C THR A 358 -2.46 -28.52 -3.56
N ASN A 359 -2.90 -29.59 -2.91
CA ASN A 359 -2.05 -30.72 -2.55
C ASN A 359 -1.48 -31.44 -3.77
N GLU A 360 -2.25 -31.58 -4.85
CA GLU A 360 -1.78 -32.14 -6.12
C GLU A 360 -0.60 -31.35 -6.68
N ILE A 361 -0.70 -30.02 -6.68
CA ILE A 361 0.34 -29.12 -7.22
C ILE A 361 1.60 -29.18 -6.36
N ILE A 362 1.46 -29.09 -5.03
CA ILE A 362 2.61 -29.19 -4.11
C ILE A 362 3.30 -30.56 -4.26
N LYS A 363 2.52 -31.64 -4.31
CA LYS A 363 3.04 -33.00 -4.51
C LYS A 363 3.76 -33.15 -5.86
N GLU A 364 3.21 -32.59 -6.94
CA GLU A 364 3.85 -32.56 -8.24
C GLU A 364 5.18 -31.80 -8.18
N PHE A 365 5.20 -30.59 -7.54
CA PHE A 365 6.43 -29.84 -7.38
C PHE A 365 7.49 -30.61 -6.58
N LEU A 366 7.11 -31.25 -5.49
CA LEU A 366 8.00 -32.08 -4.69
C LEU A 366 8.52 -33.33 -5.44
N ALA A 367 7.76 -33.82 -6.41
CA ALA A 367 8.18 -34.96 -7.24
C ALA A 367 9.13 -34.52 -8.39
N THR A 368 8.80 -33.45 -9.10
CA THR A 368 9.45 -33.08 -10.35
C THR A 368 10.46 -31.93 -10.20
N GLY A 369 10.33 -31.08 -9.19
CA GLY A 369 11.06 -29.84 -9.02
C GLY A 369 10.62 -28.73 -9.95
N PRO A 370 11.35 -27.59 -9.96
CA PRO A 370 11.11 -26.49 -10.88
C PRO A 370 11.64 -26.81 -12.28
N THR A 371 11.06 -26.17 -13.28
CA THR A 371 11.60 -26.15 -14.65
C THR A 371 12.63 -25.02 -14.83
N ALA A 372 13.44 -25.09 -15.88
CA ALA A 372 14.40 -24.05 -16.19
C ALA A 372 13.72 -22.69 -16.48
N GLU A 373 12.59 -22.72 -17.18
CA GLU A 373 11.83 -21.51 -17.50
C GLU A 373 11.20 -20.87 -16.25
N GLU A 374 10.65 -21.66 -15.34
CA GLU A 374 10.15 -21.16 -14.07
C GLU A 374 11.26 -20.45 -13.26
N LEU A 375 12.44 -21.11 -13.13
CA LEU A 375 13.55 -20.53 -12.40
C LEU A 375 14.06 -19.24 -13.05
N LYS A 376 14.16 -19.21 -14.37
CA LYS A 376 14.59 -18.05 -15.13
C LYS A 376 13.64 -16.86 -14.91
N ARG A 377 12.34 -17.12 -14.95
CA ARG A 377 11.29 -16.13 -14.76
C ARG A 377 11.34 -15.51 -13.36
N VAL A 378 11.35 -16.33 -12.31
CA VAL A 378 11.33 -15.81 -10.93
C VAL A 378 12.62 -15.08 -10.58
N LYS A 379 13.78 -15.53 -11.06
CA LYS A 379 15.05 -14.81 -10.91
C LYS A 379 14.97 -13.42 -11.57
N ALA A 380 14.48 -13.35 -12.80
CA ALA A 380 14.37 -12.07 -13.52
C ALA A 380 13.45 -11.08 -12.78
N ALA A 381 12.31 -11.56 -12.29
CA ALA A 381 11.38 -10.76 -11.49
C ALA A 381 12.01 -10.30 -10.17
N TYR A 382 12.68 -11.19 -9.45
CA TYR A 382 13.35 -10.87 -8.19
C TYR A 382 14.40 -9.77 -8.35
N PHE A 383 15.35 -9.94 -9.30
CA PHE A 383 16.39 -8.94 -9.53
C PHE A 383 15.83 -7.60 -9.99
N ALA A 384 14.83 -7.61 -10.87
CA ALA A 384 14.19 -6.37 -11.32
C ALA A 384 13.51 -5.63 -10.15
N ASN A 385 12.80 -6.34 -9.28
CA ASN A 385 12.16 -5.75 -8.11
C ASN A 385 13.19 -5.24 -7.10
N PHE A 386 14.26 -5.98 -6.86
CA PHE A 386 15.35 -5.54 -5.99
C PHE A 386 15.99 -4.25 -6.49
N ILE A 387 16.35 -4.18 -7.77
CA ILE A 387 16.96 -2.98 -8.39
C ILE A 387 16.00 -1.79 -8.33
N LYS A 388 14.70 -1.99 -8.60
CA LYS A 388 13.67 -0.95 -8.48
C LYS A 388 13.52 -0.46 -7.03
N GLY A 389 13.63 -1.36 -6.05
CA GLY A 389 13.61 -1.02 -4.62
C GLY A 389 14.75 -0.08 -4.22
N LEU A 390 15.92 -0.20 -4.84
CA LEU A 390 17.08 0.66 -4.60
C LEU A 390 16.90 2.13 -5.08
N GLU A 391 15.80 2.46 -5.75
CA GLU A 391 15.47 3.88 -6.00
C GLU A 391 15.16 4.63 -4.70
N ARG A 392 14.63 3.95 -3.69
CA ARG A 392 14.21 4.59 -2.42
C ARG A 392 15.40 4.75 -1.48
N ILE A 393 15.58 5.97 -0.93
CA ILE A 393 16.61 6.27 0.08
C ILE A 393 16.19 5.70 1.43
N GLY A 394 14.98 6.03 1.87
CA GLY A 394 14.41 5.61 3.15
C GLY A 394 13.05 4.93 3.02
N GLY A 395 12.32 4.85 4.14
CA GLY A 395 11.06 4.14 4.24
C GLY A 395 11.22 2.61 4.21
N PHE A 396 10.09 1.88 4.19
CA PHE A 396 10.10 0.42 4.14
C PHE A 396 10.82 -0.12 2.90
N GLY A 397 11.85 -0.95 3.11
CA GLY A 397 12.61 -1.57 2.03
C GLY A 397 13.49 -0.61 1.22
N GLY A 398 13.64 0.63 1.65
CA GLY A 398 14.60 1.57 1.08
C GLY A 398 16.05 1.23 1.45
N LYS A 399 17.02 1.98 0.93
CA LYS A 399 18.45 1.72 1.15
C LYS A 399 18.83 1.77 2.62
N SER A 400 18.27 2.71 3.41
CA SER A 400 18.53 2.79 4.85
C SER A 400 18.07 1.54 5.59
N ASP A 401 16.91 1.02 5.23
CA ASP A 401 16.33 -0.18 5.83
C ASP A 401 17.10 -1.44 5.42
N LEU A 402 17.46 -1.57 4.14
CA LEU A 402 18.31 -2.64 3.62
C LEU A 402 19.63 -2.72 4.38
N LEU A 403 20.34 -1.60 4.52
CA LEU A 403 21.64 -1.56 5.20
C LEU A 403 21.53 -1.91 6.68
N ALA A 404 20.49 -1.41 7.37
CA ALA A 404 20.24 -1.70 8.77
C ALA A 404 19.93 -3.18 9.02
N GLN A 405 19.00 -3.76 8.25
CA GLN A 405 18.62 -5.17 8.34
C GLN A 405 19.84 -6.10 8.15
N ASN A 406 20.62 -5.84 7.10
CA ASN A 406 21.78 -6.68 6.79
C ASN A 406 22.88 -6.53 7.83
N GLU A 407 23.06 -5.37 8.43
CA GLU A 407 23.97 -5.17 9.57
C GLU A 407 23.50 -5.91 10.81
N VAL A 408 22.20 -5.81 11.15
CA VAL A 408 21.66 -6.41 12.38
C VAL A 408 21.66 -7.92 12.31
N TYR A 409 21.19 -8.51 11.22
CA TYR A 409 21.06 -9.96 11.08
C TYR A 409 22.29 -10.62 10.47
N GLY A 410 22.94 -9.97 9.50
CA GLY A 410 24.09 -10.49 8.76
C GLY A 410 25.45 -10.04 9.26
N ASN A 411 25.53 -9.14 10.26
CA ASN A 411 26.74 -8.49 10.76
C ASN A 411 27.55 -7.69 9.69
N SER A 412 26.92 -7.39 8.56
CA SER A 412 27.52 -6.60 7.48
C SER A 412 26.42 -5.88 6.70
N PRO A 413 26.50 -4.56 6.47
CA PRO A 413 25.49 -3.84 5.68
C PRO A 413 25.33 -4.36 4.26
N ASP A 414 26.36 -5.00 3.69
CA ASP A 414 26.33 -5.57 2.35
C ASP A 414 26.08 -7.09 2.32
N PHE A 415 25.57 -7.68 3.41
CA PHE A 415 25.20 -9.10 3.43
C PHE A 415 24.17 -9.46 2.34
N TYR A 416 23.34 -8.50 1.90
CA TYR A 416 22.43 -8.67 0.77
C TYR A 416 23.12 -9.16 -0.51
N LYS A 417 24.40 -8.81 -0.74
CA LYS A 417 25.16 -9.30 -1.89
C LYS A 417 25.34 -10.81 -1.85
N LYS A 418 25.58 -11.37 -0.65
CA LYS A 418 25.61 -12.82 -0.47
C LYS A 418 24.26 -13.44 -0.84
N SER A 419 23.15 -12.88 -0.37
CA SER A 419 21.81 -13.35 -0.72
C SER A 419 21.58 -13.28 -2.23
N LEU A 420 21.89 -12.15 -2.88
CA LEU A 420 21.81 -12.01 -4.34
C LEU A 420 22.67 -13.04 -5.08
N GLN A 421 23.88 -13.37 -4.58
CA GLN A 421 24.71 -14.40 -5.18
C GLN A 421 24.08 -15.79 -5.08
N ILE A 422 23.41 -16.11 -3.95
CA ILE A 422 22.68 -17.37 -3.78
C ILE A 422 21.52 -17.44 -4.79
N TYR A 423 20.70 -16.38 -4.88
CA TYR A 423 19.63 -16.28 -5.89
C TYR A 423 20.18 -16.47 -7.32
N ASN A 424 21.27 -15.78 -7.65
CA ASN A 424 21.85 -15.81 -8.99
C ASN A 424 22.41 -17.20 -9.34
N LYS A 425 23.06 -17.90 -8.39
CA LYS A 425 23.68 -19.21 -8.56
C LYS A 425 22.72 -20.38 -8.32
N ALA A 426 21.51 -20.14 -7.80
CA ALA A 426 20.54 -21.20 -7.50
C ALA A 426 20.28 -22.10 -8.72
N THR A 427 20.36 -23.39 -8.52
CA THR A 427 20.11 -24.43 -9.53
C THR A 427 18.78 -25.12 -9.29
N LEU A 428 18.22 -25.73 -10.33
CA LEU A 428 16.97 -26.50 -10.23
C LEU A 428 17.07 -27.57 -9.12
N LYS A 429 18.21 -28.25 -9.05
CA LYS A 429 18.44 -29.30 -8.05
C LYS A 429 18.45 -28.75 -6.62
N GLN A 430 19.12 -27.63 -6.37
CA GLN A 430 19.18 -27.04 -5.02
C GLN A 430 17.82 -26.60 -4.52
N ILE A 431 17.01 -25.96 -5.40
CA ILE A 431 15.65 -25.53 -5.08
C ILE A 431 14.76 -26.73 -4.80
N HIS A 432 14.84 -27.77 -5.64
CA HIS A 432 14.07 -29.00 -5.46
C HIS A 432 14.45 -29.74 -4.16
N ASP A 433 15.75 -29.86 -3.87
CA ASP A 433 16.23 -30.51 -2.65
C ASP A 433 15.80 -29.74 -1.39
N ALA A 434 15.82 -28.40 -1.42
CA ALA A 434 15.32 -27.57 -0.33
C ALA A 434 13.81 -27.76 -0.12
N ALA A 435 13.01 -27.72 -1.18
CA ALA A 435 11.57 -27.98 -1.10
C ALA A 435 11.29 -29.36 -0.50
N LYS A 436 11.96 -30.41 -0.94
CA LYS A 436 11.82 -31.75 -0.36
C LYS A 436 12.20 -31.81 1.11
N ARG A 437 13.25 -31.11 1.51
CA ARG A 437 13.73 -31.12 2.90
C ARG A 437 12.76 -30.46 3.85
N TRP A 438 12.07 -29.42 3.41
CA TRP A 438 11.29 -28.55 4.28
C TRP A 438 9.76 -28.67 4.11
N LEU A 439 9.25 -29.03 2.92
CA LEU A 439 7.82 -29.02 2.60
C LEU A 439 7.21 -30.41 2.43
N SER A 440 8.02 -31.48 2.56
CA SER A 440 7.53 -32.86 2.35
C SER A 440 6.73 -33.42 3.51
N ASP A 441 6.90 -32.87 4.71
CA ASP A 441 6.26 -33.31 5.95
C ASP A 441 6.14 -32.17 6.96
N GLY A 442 5.35 -32.39 8.02
CA GLY A 442 5.30 -31.49 9.19
C GLY A 442 4.49 -30.22 8.99
N ARG A 443 3.37 -30.28 8.27
CA ARG A 443 2.56 -29.08 8.00
C ARG A 443 1.42 -28.84 9.00
N LEU A 444 1.10 -27.58 9.18
CA LEU A 444 -0.17 -27.11 9.71
C LEU A 444 -1.13 -26.86 8.54
N VAL A 445 -2.37 -27.31 8.66
CA VAL A 445 -3.48 -26.92 7.77
C VAL A 445 -4.53 -26.21 8.63
N LEU A 446 -4.72 -24.94 8.36
CA LEU A 446 -5.68 -24.09 9.04
C LEU A 446 -6.80 -23.71 8.08
N THR A 447 -8.06 -23.99 8.45
CA THR A 447 -9.23 -23.64 7.65
C THR A 447 -10.06 -22.58 8.35
N CYS A 448 -10.47 -21.57 7.61
CA CYS A 448 -11.35 -20.50 8.08
C CYS A 448 -12.75 -20.67 7.52
N THR A 449 -13.76 -20.50 8.42
CA THR A 449 -15.17 -20.38 8.08
C THR A 449 -15.81 -19.25 8.90
N PRO A 450 -16.93 -18.63 8.53
CA PRO A 450 -17.43 -17.36 9.12
C PRO A 450 -17.83 -17.32 10.62
N PHE A 451 -17.41 -16.32 11.44
CA PHE A 451 -17.94 -15.90 12.79
C PHE A 451 -17.28 -14.72 13.58
N PRO A 452 -17.63 -14.21 14.87
CA PRO A 452 -17.58 -12.84 15.47
C PRO A 452 -16.66 -12.48 16.72
N GLU A 453 -16.48 -11.33 17.26
CA GLU A 453 -16.09 -10.02 17.89
C GLU A 453 -15.38 -9.80 19.27
N TYR A 454 -14.81 -8.49 19.64
CA TYR A 454 -14.76 -7.70 20.90
C TYR A 454 -13.64 -6.61 21.09
N SER A 455 -13.64 -5.67 22.16
CA SER A 455 -12.92 -4.37 22.33
C SER A 455 -12.23 -3.99 23.67
N VAL A 456 -11.45 -2.85 23.94
CA VAL A 456 -11.30 -1.50 24.58
C VAL A 456 -9.97 -1.05 25.26
N THR A 457 -9.43 0.14 25.64
CA THR A 457 -8.82 1.49 25.77
C THR A 457 -7.70 1.77 26.82
N GLY A 458 -6.97 2.90 26.99
CA GLY A 458 -6.36 4.10 27.00
C GLY A 458 -5.37 4.85 27.90
N SER A 459 -4.31 5.73 27.60
CA SER A 459 -3.61 7.01 27.88
C SER A 459 -2.31 7.21 28.75
N GLU A 460 -1.38 8.19 28.68
CA GLU A 460 -0.96 9.57 28.55
C GLU A 460 0.54 9.99 28.80
N ALA A 461 1.02 11.32 28.66
CA ALA A 461 2.40 11.83 28.80
C ALA A 461 2.70 13.32 29.03
N ASP A 462 3.96 13.83 29.26
CA ASP A 462 4.40 15.26 29.23
C ASP A 462 5.91 15.58 29.05
N ARG A 463 6.37 16.78 28.39
CA ARG A 463 7.77 17.31 28.34
C ARG A 463 8.03 18.68 27.66
N LYS A 464 9.21 19.37 27.87
CA LYS A 464 9.33 20.85 27.81
C LYS A 464 10.01 21.54 26.63
N GLU A 465 10.96 21.42 25.88
CA GLU A 465 11.37 22.29 24.75
C GLU A 465 12.12 21.67 23.55
N LYS A 466 11.79 22.18 22.36
CA LYS A 466 12.14 21.63 21.04
C LYS A 466 13.11 22.50 20.19
N PRO A 467 14.08 21.91 19.44
CA PRO A 467 14.98 22.63 18.52
C PRO A 467 14.31 23.18 17.23
N LYS A 468 14.96 24.19 16.62
CA LYS A 468 14.49 24.87 15.40
C LYS A 468 15.05 24.25 14.11
N VAL A 469 14.31 24.38 13.00
CA VAL A 469 14.60 23.79 11.68
C VAL A 469 15.02 24.85 10.69
N ASP A 470 15.98 24.52 9.78
CA ASP A 470 16.35 25.31 8.61
C ASP A 470 15.42 25.02 7.41
N MET A 471 14.89 26.10 6.78
CA MET A 471 13.84 26.07 5.76
C MET A 471 14.37 26.15 4.31
N GLY A 472 15.68 26.05 4.09
CA GLY A 472 16.32 26.39 2.82
C GLY A 472 16.25 25.38 1.65
N VAL A 473 15.47 24.30 1.74
CA VAL A 473 15.50 23.20 0.77
C VAL A 473 14.30 23.22 -0.18
N THR A 474 14.55 23.17 -1.51
CA THR A 474 13.51 23.08 -2.55
C THR A 474 13.72 21.86 -3.45
N ALA A 475 12.68 21.03 -3.59
CA ALA A 475 12.67 19.95 -4.56
C ALA A 475 12.51 20.47 -5.99
N LYS A 476 13.20 19.83 -6.95
CA LYS A 476 13.12 20.20 -8.37
C LYS A 476 12.16 19.24 -9.10
N PHE A 477 11.09 19.81 -9.69
CA PHE A 477 10.24 19.06 -10.63
C PHE A 477 10.84 19.17 -12.05
N PRO A 478 10.90 18.05 -12.84
CA PRO A 478 11.50 18.07 -14.17
C PRO A 478 10.72 18.92 -15.17
N ASP A 479 11.43 19.39 -16.21
CA ASP A 479 10.80 20.07 -17.34
C ASP A 479 9.95 19.09 -18.15
N LEU A 480 8.72 19.50 -18.50
CA LEU A 480 7.85 18.72 -19.33
C LEU A 480 8.06 19.04 -20.81
N GLN A 481 8.21 17.98 -21.60
CA GLN A 481 8.24 18.08 -23.06
C GLN A 481 6.94 17.51 -23.61
N ARG A 482 6.38 18.13 -24.65
CA ARG A 482 5.12 17.72 -25.27
C ARG A 482 5.30 17.45 -26.75
N ALA A 483 4.64 16.41 -27.24
CA ALA A 483 4.55 16.08 -28.67
C ALA A 483 3.15 15.55 -28.98
N THR A 484 2.82 15.47 -30.28
CA THR A 484 1.61 14.80 -30.75
C THR A 484 2.00 13.90 -31.92
N LEU A 485 1.68 12.64 -31.84
CA LEU A 485 1.92 11.67 -32.90
C LEU A 485 0.99 11.94 -34.11
N LYS A 486 1.36 11.42 -35.28
CA LYS A 486 0.57 11.58 -36.51
C LYS A 486 -0.87 11.07 -36.38
N ASN A 487 -1.09 10.05 -35.58
CA ASN A 487 -2.42 9.51 -35.25
C ASN A 487 -3.19 10.31 -34.20
N GLY A 488 -2.67 11.43 -33.72
CA GLY A 488 -3.31 12.35 -32.78
C GLY A 488 -3.12 11.99 -31.30
N MET A 489 -2.39 10.92 -30.95
CA MET A 489 -2.03 10.61 -29.57
C MET A 489 -1.08 11.69 -29.04
N LYS A 490 -1.41 12.26 -27.89
CA LYS A 490 -0.56 13.23 -27.19
C LYS A 490 0.54 12.50 -26.43
N VAL A 491 1.72 13.11 -26.33
CA VAL A 491 2.84 12.57 -25.57
C VAL A 491 3.36 13.67 -24.63
N VAL A 492 3.56 13.32 -23.36
CA VAL A 492 4.16 14.18 -22.34
C VAL A 492 5.33 13.43 -21.71
N LEU A 493 6.51 14.00 -21.76
CA LEU A 493 7.73 13.42 -21.22
C LEU A 493 8.29 14.28 -20.09
N ALA A 494 8.52 13.64 -18.94
CA ALA A 494 9.38 14.15 -17.87
C ALA A 494 10.70 13.36 -17.89
N ARG A 495 11.76 13.93 -18.48
CA ARG A 495 13.04 13.24 -18.59
C ARG A 495 13.75 13.21 -17.25
N ARG A 496 14.16 12.00 -16.81
CA ARG A 496 14.97 11.77 -15.61
C ARG A 496 16.00 10.66 -15.89
N SER A 497 17.26 10.95 -15.66
CA SER A 497 18.39 10.07 -15.96
C SER A 497 19.00 9.39 -14.72
N GLU A 498 18.50 9.73 -13.53
CA GLU A 498 19.06 9.27 -12.24
C GLU A 498 18.71 7.83 -11.91
N SER A 499 17.76 7.23 -12.62
CA SER A 499 17.32 5.85 -12.43
C SER A 499 17.20 5.11 -13.76
N PRO A 500 17.60 3.81 -13.84
CA PRO A 500 17.48 3.02 -15.07
C PRO A 500 16.05 2.49 -15.31
N THR A 501 15.05 3.15 -14.77
CA THR A 501 13.63 2.79 -14.93
C THR A 501 12.90 3.75 -15.87
N VAL A 502 11.88 3.23 -16.56
CA VAL A 502 10.95 4.03 -17.37
C VAL A 502 9.53 3.67 -16.98
N VAL A 503 8.74 4.68 -16.64
CA VAL A 503 7.32 4.58 -16.35
C VAL A 503 6.55 5.24 -17.49
N ALA A 504 5.63 4.51 -18.10
CA ALA A 504 4.79 5.01 -19.18
C ALA A 504 3.31 4.73 -18.86
N SER A 505 2.52 5.80 -18.75
CA SER A 505 1.08 5.74 -18.51
C SER A 505 0.32 6.20 -19.73
N LEU A 506 -0.33 5.29 -20.45
CA LEU A 506 -1.25 5.61 -21.53
C LEU A 506 -2.62 5.88 -20.91
N MET A 507 -3.02 7.14 -20.89
CA MET A 507 -4.22 7.66 -20.28
C MET A 507 -5.30 7.87 -21.33
N PHE A 508 -6.51 7.39 -21.08
CA PHE A 508 -7.70 7.63 -21.90
C PHE A 508 -8.69 8.48 -21.12
N ASP A 509 -9.25 9.51 -21.75
CA ASP A 509 -10.37 10.27 -21.18
C ASP A 509 -11.67 9.44 -21.22
N ALA A 510 -11.66 8.32 -20.49
CA ALA A 510 -12.63 7.24 -20.55
C ALA A 510 -12.70 6.45 -19.24
N GLY A 511 -12.81 7.13 -18.09
CA GLY A 511 -13.02 6.48 -16.80
C GLY A 511 -14.39 5.80 -16.67
N TYR A 512 -14.64 5.12 -15.54
CA TYR A 512 -15.88 4.37 -15.36
C TYR A 512 -17.15 5.27 -15.32
N CYS A 513 -17.03 6.59 -15.16
CA CYS A 513 -18.15 7.50 -15.39
C CYS A 513 -18.74 7.35 -16.82
N THR A 514 -17.95 6.84 -17.78
CA THR A 514 -18.41 6.62 -19.15
C THR A 514 -19.44 5.50 -19.29
N ASP A 515 -19.59 4.64 -18.30
CA ASP A 515 -20.61 3.59 -18.26
C ASP A 515 -22.04 4.19 -18.35
N LYS A 516 -22.22 5.42 -17.89
CA LYS A 516 -23.49 6.16 -18.02
C LYS A 516 -23.72 6.78 -19.41
N PHE A 517 -22.73 6.69 -20.31
CA PHE A 517 -22.84 7.20 -21.69
C PHE A 517 -23.07 6.05 -22.69
N GLY A 518 -24.00 5.17 -22.40
CA GLY A 518 -24.42 4.05 -23.26
C GLY A 518 -23.69 2.75 -22.99
N GLY A 519 -23.08 2.61 -21.80
CA GLY A 519 -22.55 1.38 -21.22
C GLY A 519 -23.44 0.82 -20.11
N LYS A 520 -22.89 -0.14 -19.34
CA LYS A 520 -23.48 -0.73 -18.15
C LYS A 520 -22.57 -0.46 -16.95
N PRO A 521 -23.10 -0.18 -15.75
CA PRO A 521 -22.25 0.04 -14.55
C PRO A 521 -21.24 -1.10 -14.32
N GLY A 522 -19.95 -0.76 -14.30
CA GLY A 522 -18.83 -1.70 -14.18
C GLY A 522 -18.16 -2.09 -15.51
N LEU A 523 -18.68 -1.60 -16.65
CA LEU A 523 -18.17 -1.97 -17.97
C LEU A 523 -16.73 -1.47 -18.21
N ALA A 524 -16.44 -0.22 -17.90
CA ALA A 524 -15.10 0.35 -18.08
C ALA A 524 -14.04 -0.45 -17.31
N ASN A 525 -14.35 -0.82 -16.08
CA ASN A 525 -13.46 -1.65 -15.25
C ASN A 525 -13.24 -3.02 -15.89
N LEU A 526 -14.31 -3.74 -16.26
CA LEU A 526 -14.22 -5.04 -16.89
C LEU A 526 -13.49 -4.96 -18.26
N ALA A 527 -13.79 -3.94 -19.05
CA ALA A 527 -13.17 -3.79 -20.38
C ALA A 527 -11.67 -3.49 -20.28
N MET A 528 -11.25 -2.70 -19.30
CA MET A 528 -9.83 -2.46 -19.06
C MET A 528 -9.13 -3.72 -18.57
N ASN A 529 -9.71 -4.44 -17.62
CA ASN A 529 -9.15 -5.70 -17.11
C ASN A 529 -9.08 -6.81 -18.19
N MET A 530 -9.89 -6.72 -19.24
CA MET A 530 -9.86 -7.65 -20.37
C MET A 530 -8.73 -7.38 -21.36
N LEU A 531 -8.08 -6.21 -21.33
CA LEU A 531 -7.07 -5.85 -22.34
C LEU A 531 -5.86 -6.77 -22.34
N ASP A 532 -5.37 -7.16 -21.15
CA ASP A 532 -4.18 -7.99 -20.98
C ASP A 532 -4.50 -9.50 -20.87
N GLU A 533 -5.76 -9.89 -21.05
CA GLU A 533 -6.17 -11.30 -21.05
C GLU A 533 -5.88 -12.03 -22.37
N GLY A 534 -5.44 -11.31 -23.38
CA GLY A 534 -4.94 -11.88 -24.63
C GLY A 534 -4.88 -10.87 -25.75
N THR A 535 -3.90 -11.06 -26.62
CA THR A 535 -3.79 -10.38 -27.92
C THR A 535 -4.08 -11.35 -29.06
N LYS A 536 -4.04 -10.87 -30.31
CA LYS A 536 -4.17 -11.74 -31.49
C LYS A 536 -3.10 -12.84 -31.56
N THR A 537 -1.96 -12.65 -30.88
CA THR A 537 -0.79 -13.52 -30.97
C THR A 537 -0.40 -14.19 -29.64
N LEU A 538 -0.87 -13.65 -28.52
CA LEU A 538 -0.50 -14.09 -27.18
C LEU A 538 -1.76 -14.29 -26.33
N ASN A 539 -1.78 -15.33 -25.52
CA ASN A 539 -2.76 -15.48 -24.45
C ASN A 539 -2.29 -14.75 -23.17
N SER A 540 -3.15 -14.66 -22.17
CA SER A 540 -2.91 -13.99 -20.89
C SER A 540 -1.63 -14.48 -20.19
N LEU A 541 -1.42 -15.80 -20.14
CA LEU A 541 -0.24 -16.39 -19.52
C LEU A 541 1.05 -16.01 -20.24
N GLN A 542 1.03 -15.99 -21.57
CA GLN A 542 2.17 -15.60 -22.40
C GLN A 542 2.49 -14.10 -22.26
N ILE A 543 1.47 -13.24 -22.12
CA ILE A 543 1.66 -11.82 -21.82
C ILE A 543 2.36 -11.66 -20.47
N ASN A 544 1.85 -12.34 -19.44
CA ASN A 544 2.42 -12.28 -18.10
C ASN A 544 3.85 -12.84 -18.06
N GLU A 545 4.10 -13.97 -18.72
CA GLU A 545 5.44 -14.55 -18.82
C GLU A 545 6.45 -13.59 -19.46
N ARG A 546 6.07 -12.95 -20.58
CA ARG A 546 6.93 -11.95 -21.23
C ARG A 546 7.22 -10.76 -20.33
N LEU A 547 6.20 -10.22 -19.63
CA LEU A 547 6.40 -9.13 -18.67
C LEU A 547 7.38 -9.53 -17.57
N GLN A 548 7.23 -10.72 -16.99
CA GLN A 548 8.13 -11.21 -15.95
C GLN A 548 9.57 -11.38 -16.46
N LEU A 549 9.75 -11.94 -17.65
CA LEU A 549 11.07 -12.09 -18.27
C LEU A 549 11.75 -10.75 -18.56
N LEU A 550 10.98 -9.70 -18.86
CA LEU A 550 11.48 -8.35 -19.08
C LEU A 550 11.70 -7.56 -17.78
N GLY A 551 11.34 -8.12 -16.63
CA GLY A 551 11.31 -7.38 -15.37
C GLY A 551 10.36 -6.18 -15.45
N ALA A 552 9.31 -6.28 -16.25
CA ALA A 552 8.32 -5.25 -16.47
C ALA A 552 7.00 -5.58 -15.76
N SER A 553 6.20 -4.56 -15.49
CA SER A 553 4.81 -4.71 -15.09
C SER A 553 3.91 -3.87 -16.00
N LEU A 554 2.78 -4.43 -16.37
CA LEU A 554 1.74 -3.75 -17.14
C LEU A 554 0.43 -3.92 -16.39
N ASN A 555 -0.23 -2.81 -16.08
CA ASN A 555 -1.49 -2.80 -15.35
C ASN A 555 -2.51 -1.96 -16.12
N THR A 556 -3.72 -2.48 -16.23
CA THR A 556 -4.85 -1.81 -16.84
C THR A 556 -5.87 -1.47 -15.76
N THR A 557 -6.29 -0.22 -15.68
CA THR A 557 -7.21 0.26 -14.64
C THR A 557 -8.15 1.33 -15.17
N SER A 558 -9.25 1.55 -14.45
CA SER A 558 -10.18 2.65 -14.72
C SER A 558 -10.51 3.38 -13.42
N ASP A 559 -10.20 4.67 -13.33
CA ASP A 559 -10.73 5.55 -12.27
C ASP A 559 -12.02 6.24 -12.73
N LEU A 560 -12.55 7.16 -11.92
CA LEU A 560 -13.80 7.83 -12.22
C LEU A 560 -13.77 8.54 -13.58
N ASP A 561 -12.71 9.28 -13.90
CA ASP A 561 -12.59 10.13 -15.08
C ASP A 561 -11.76 9.52 -16.21
N PHE A 562 -10.79 8.65 -15.88
CA PHE A 562 -9.79 8.13 -16.83
C PHE A 562 -9.64 6.61 -16.75
N SER A 563 -9.24 6.02 -17.86
CA SER A 563 -8.71 4.66 -17.91
C SER A 563 -7.23 4.69 -18.27
N TYR A 564 -6.46 3.73 -17.78
CA TYR A 564 -5.00 3.72 -17.87
C TYR A 564 -4.49 2.36 -18.34
N VAL A 565 -3.44 2.39 -19.15
CA VAL A 565 -2.52 1.27 -19.32
C VAL A 565 -1.16 1.75 -18.84
N ASN A 566 -0.72 1.22 -17.70
CA ASN A 566 0.50 1.63 -17.02
C ASN A 566 1.58 0.57 -17.22
N LEU A 567 2.70 0.98 -17.78
CA LEU A 567 3.90 0.18 -17.95
C LEU A 567 5.01 0.72 -17.05
N ASN A 568 5.60 -0.15 -16.23
CA ASN A 568 6.83 0.14 -15.50
C ASN A 568 7.88 -0.89 -15.92
N THR A 569 9.03 -0.44 -16.41
CA THR A 569 10.06 -1.31 -16.96
C THR A 569 11.46 -0.76 -16.74
N LEU A 570 12.47 -1.61 -16.84
CA LEU A 570 13.86 -1.17 -16.91
C LEU A 570 14.14 -0.57 -18.30
N LYS A 571 15.02 0.43 -18.37
CA LYS A 571 15.41 1.09 -19.62
C LYS A 571 15.88 0.08 -20.69
N GLN A 572 16.68 -0.90 -20.30
CA GLN A 572 17.19 -1.96 -21.18
C GLN A 572 16.08 -2.83 -21.80
N SER A 573 14.93 -2.97 -21.10
CA SER A 573 13.78 -3.74 -21.55
C SER A 573 12.69 -2.88 -22.18
N LEU A 574 12.92 -1.59 -22.39
CA LEU A 574 11.89 -0.64 -22.83
C LEU A 574 11.27 -1.00 -24.19
N ASP A 575 12.08 -1.33 -25.18
CA ASP A 575 11.58 -1.65 -26.54
C ASP A 575 10.64 -2.85 -26.53
N PRO A 576 11.02 -4.03 -26.05
CA PRO A 576 10.11 -5.18 -25.99
C PRO A 576 8.92 -4.98 -25.05
N SER A 577 9.05 -4.16 -23.99
CA SER A 577 7.94 -3.81 -23.11
C SER A 577 6.92 -2.90 -23.79
N LEU A 578 7.38 -1.92 -24.58
CA LEU A 578 6.51 -1.08 -25.42
C LEU A 578 5.85 -1.86 -26.56
N ASP A 579 6.54 -2.85 -27.12
CA ASP A 579 5.95 -3.75 -28.15
C ASP A 579 4.76 -4.51 -27.53
N LEU A 580 4.94 -5.04 -26.31
CA LEU A 580 3.88 -5.76 -25.61
C LEU A 580 2.72 -4.83 -25.20
N MET A 581 3.02 -3.63 -24.68
CA MET A 581 2.00 -2.62 -24.34
C MET A 581 1.19 -2.23 -25.60
N ALA A 582 1.85 -2.03 -26.73
CA ALA A 582 1.19 -1.69 -27.97
C ALA A 582 0.30 -2.85 -28.47
N ASP A 583 0.76 -4.10 -28.36
CA ASP A 583 -0.03 -5.26 -28.77
C ASP A 583 -1.29 -5.42 -27.92
N VAL A 584 -1.19 -5.26 -26.58
CA VAL A 584 -2.33 -5.28 -25.66
C VAL A 584 -3.36 -4.19 -25.99
N VAL A 585 -2.91 -3.00 -26.34
CA VAL A 585 -3.82 -1.86 -26.65
C VAL A 585 -4.45 -1.99 -28.04
N LEU A 586 -3.67 -2.40 -29.04
CA LEU A 586 -4.08 -2.37 -30.45
C LEU A 586 -4.77 -3.65 -30.91
N ASN A 587 -4.39 -4.77 -30.34
CA ASN A 587 -4.78 -6.10 -30.80
C ASN A 587 -5.41 -6.98 -29.69
N PRO A 588 -6.22 -6.44 -28.76
CA PRO A 588 -6.82 -7.28 -27.74
C PRO A 588 -7.73 -8.32 -28.40
N ALA A 589 -7.60 -9.57 -27.98
CA ALA A 589 -8.38 -10.69 -28.51
C ALA A 589 -9.76 -10.78 -27.86
N PHE A 590 -9.86 -10.39 -26.60
CA PHE A 590 -11.05 -10.56 -25.76
C PHE A 590 -11.58 -12.00 -25.79
N PRO A 591 -10.83 -12.99 -25.27
CA PRO A 591 -11.27 -14.38 -25.26
C PRO A 591 -12.56 -14.56 -24.43
N GLU A 592 -13.49 -15.35 -24.93
CA GLU A 592 -14.79 -15.58 -24.28
C GLU A 592 -14.65 -16.22 -22.88
N ALA A 593 -13.73 -17.18 -22.74
CA ALA A 593 -13.49 -17.85 -21.47
C ALA A 593 -12.94 -16.88 -20.40
N ASP A 594 -12.02 -15.98 -20.79
CA ASP A 594 -11.47 -14.98 -19.87
C ASP A 594 -12.49 -13.91 -19.54
N PHE A 595 -13.33 -13.54 -20.50
CA PHE A 595 -14.45 -12.63 -20.25
C PHE A 595 -15.39 -13.19 -19.18
N GLU A 596 -15.84 -14.44 -19.29
CA GLU A 596 -16.72 -15.03 -18.29
C GLU A 596 -16.02 -15.20 -16.93
N ARG A 597 -14.74 -15.54 -16.92
CA ARG A 597 -13.92 -15.61 -15.72
C ARG A 597 -13.82 -14.26 -15.01
N LEU A 598 -13.42 -13.20 -15.71
CA LEU A 598 -13.29 -11.85 -15.13
C LEU A 598 -14.64 -11.27 -14.73
N LYS A 599 -15.70 -11.53 -15.50
CA LYS A 599 -17.05 -11.14 -15.13
C LYS A 599 -17.47 -11.79 -13.80
N SER A 600 -17.22 -13.09 -13.65
CA SER A 600 -17.48 -13.81 -12.40
C SER A 600 -16.62 -13.27 -11.25
N GLN A 601 -15.35 -12.97 -11.50
CA GLN A 601 -14.45 -12.40 -10.51
C GLN A 601 -14.90 -10.99 -10.08
N GLN A 602 -15.35 -10.15 -11.02
CA GLN A 602 -15.88 -8.82 -10.69
C GLN A 602 -17.18 -8.93 -9.86
N VAL A 603 -18.04 -9.91 -10.13
CA VAL A 603 -19.22 -10.19 -9.30
C VAL A 603 -18.81 -10.60 -7.89
N SER A 604 -17.82 -11.49 -7.73
CA SER A 604 -17.30 -11.87 -6.42
C SER A 604 -16.69 -10.66 -5.68
N THR A 605 -15.95 -9.79 -6.39
CA THR A 605 -15.45 -8.54 -5.82
C THR A 605 -16.57 -7.66 -5.31
N ILE A 606 -17.67 -7.50 -6.08
CA ILE A 606 -18.84 -6.74 -5.65
C ILE A 606 -19.49 -7.35 -4.39
N GLN A 607 -19.55 -8.67 -4.31
CA GLN A 607 -20.10 -9.36 -3.13
C GLN A 607 -19.21 -9.14 -1.90
N ASN A 608 -17.89 -9.22 -2.06
CA ASN A 608 -16.93 -8.89 -1.01
C ASN A 608 -17.04 -7.43 -0.54
N GLU A 609 -17.15 -6.48 -1.47
CA GLU A 609 -17.37 -5.07 -1.14
C GLU A 609 -18.63 -4.82 -0.30
N LYS A 610 -19.66 -5.66 -0.48
CA LYS A 610 -20.91 -5.59 0.29
C LYS A 610 -20.78 -6.14 1.72
N THR A 611 -19.64 -6.70 2.09
CA THR A 611 -19.39 -7.22 3.44
C THR A 611 -18.42 -6.37 4.26
N GLN A 612 -17.63 -5.51 3.62
CA GLN A 612 -16.67 -4.64 4.28
C GLN A 612 -17.29 -3.27 4.57
N PRO A 613 -17.28 -2.76 5.81
CA PRO A 613 -17.97 -1.51 6.19
C PRO A 613 -17.62 -0.31 5.29
N GLN A 614 -16.32 -0.12 5.03
CA GLN A 614 -15.84 0.98 4.19
C GLN A 614 -16.33 0.83 2.75
N SER A 615 -16.20 -0.35 2.17
CA SER A 615 -16.64 -0.64 0.81
C SER A 615 -18.16 -0.51 0.68
N MET A 616 -18.94 -0.99 1.66
CA MET A 616 -20.41 -0.82 1.70
C MET A 616 -20.81 0.63 1.56
N VAL A 617 -20.21 1.51 2.39
CA VAL A 617 -20.50 2.94 2.35
C VAL A 617 -20.05 3.55 1.02
N MET A 618 -18.84 3.25 0.54
CA MET A 618 -18.31 3.79 -0.71
C MET A 618 -19.04 3.27 -1.96
N ARG A 619 -19.78 2.19 -1.85
CA ARG A 619 -20.68 1.71 -2.94
C ARG A 619 -21.95 2.53 -3.05
N VAL A 620 -22.61 2.84 -1.93
CA VAL A 620 -23.94 3.46 -1.94
C VAL A 620 -23.87 4.99 -1.91
N MET A 621 -22.85 5.55 -1.29
CA MET A 621 -22.72 7.01 -1.09
C MET A 621 -22.73 7.82 -2.39
N PRO A 622 -22.03 7.42 -3.49
CA PRO A 622 -22.04 8.23 -4.70
C PRO A 622 -23.44 8.39 -5.32
N GLU A 623 -24.26 7.36 -5.37
CA GLU A 623 -25.62 7.46 -5.87
C GLU A 623 -26.48 8.39 -5.00
N LEU A 624 -26.26 8.36 -3.68
CA LEU A 624 -26.98 9.19 -2.72
C LEU A 624 -26.54 10.67 -2.77
N LEU A 625 -25.27 10.93 -3.15
CA LEU A 625 -24.72 12.28 -3.30
C LEU A 625 -25.06 12.90 -4.65
N TYR A 626 -24.81 12.17 -5.74
CA TYR A 626 -24.90 12.68 -7.11
C TYR A 626 -26.27 12.40 -7.75
N GLY A 627 -26.97 11.37 -7.30
CA GLY A 627 -28.18 10.85 -7.92
C GLY A 627 -27.91 9.68 -8.87
N LYS A 628 -28.88 8.81 -9.01
CA LYS A 628 -28.80 7.54 -9.73
C LYS A 628 -28.36 7.65 -11.20
N ASP A 629 -28.86 8.70 -11.88
CA ASP A 629 -28.59 8.87 -13.32
C ASP A 629 -27.36 9.73 -13.60
N HIS A 630 -26.71 10.25 -12.56
CA HIS A 630 -25.51 11.06 -12.70
C HIS A 630 -24.30 10.18 -13.06
N PRO A 631 -23.39 10.63 -13.96
CA PRO A 631 -22.20 9.86 -14.32
C PRO A 631 -21.30 9.47 -13.14
N TYR A 632 -21.31 10.25 -12.07
CA TYR A 632 -20.56 9.98 -10.84
C TYR A 632 -21.38 9.23 -9.78
N GLY A 633 -22.66 8.93 -10.04
CA GLY A 633 -23.54 8.19 -9.13
C GLY A 633 -23.35 6.68 -9.22
N MET A 634 -22.10 6.21 -9.19
CA MET A 634 -21.76 4.79 -9.24
C MET A 634 -20.78 4.43 -8.11
N PRO A 635 -20.68 3.16 -7.71
CA PRO A 635 -19.73 2.73 -6.69
C PRO A 635 -18.33 3.28 -6.96
N MET A 636 -17.66 3.81 -5.92
CA MET A 636 -16.34 4.44 -6.06
C MET A 636 -15.23 3.48 -6.50
N SER A 637 -15.42 2.18 -6.32
CA SER A 637 -14.53 1.14 -6.83
C SER A 637 -14.57 1.00 -8.36
N GLY A 638 -15.61 1.51 -9.02
CA GLY A 638 -15.84 1.31 -10.45
C GLY A 638 -16.28 -0.11 -10.81
N THR A 639 -16.44 -1.03 -9.84
CA THR A 639 -16.86 -2.42 -10.08
C THR A 639 -18.30 -2.52 -10.60
N GLY A 640 -19.08 -1.46 -10.43
CA GLY A 640 -20.45 -1.37 -10.90
C GLY A 640 -21.47 -2.10 -10.04
N GLU A 641 -22.55 -2.54 -10.66
CA GLU A 641 -23.65 -3.23 -10.02
C GLU A 641 -23.72 -4.70 -10.44
N GLU A 642 -24.00 -5.59 -9.51
CA GLU A 642 -23.95 -7.04 -9.70
C GLU A 642 -24.82 -7.52 -10.88
N ASP A 643 -26.09 -7.06 -10.94
CA ASP A 643 -26.99 -7.45 -12.02
C ASP A 643 -26.57 -6.89 -13.37
N ALA A 644 -26.02 -5.65 -13.39
CA ALA A 644 -25.49 -5.05 -14.58
C ALA A 644 -24.27 -5.82 -15.10
N VAL A 645 -23.36 -6.22 -14.20
CA VAL A 645 -22.15 -7.01 -14.56
C VAL A 645 -22.55 -8.40 -15.04
N LYS A 646 -23.48 -9.09 -14.39
CA LYS A 646 -24.00 -10.39 -14.86
C LYS A 646 -24.63 -10.32 -16.25
N ALA A 647 -25.27 -9.21 -16.57
CA ALA A 647 -25.92 -8.97 -17.88
C ALA A 647 -24.95 -8.43 -18.96
N MET A 648 -23.65 -8.25 -18.67
CA MET A 648 -22.66 -7.83 -19.65
C MET A 648 -22.35 -8.94 -20.64
N THR A 649 -22.08 -8.51 -21.86
CA THR A 649 -21.68 -9.36 -22.99
C THR A 649 -20.30 -8.95 -23.49
N LEU A 650 -19.62 -9.84 -24.19
CA LEU A 650 -18.35 -9.54 -24.83
C LEU A 650 -18.49 -8.41 -25.89
N ALA A 651 -19.67 -8.24 -26.47
CA ALA A 651 -19.96 -7.14 -27.39
C ALA A 651 -19.93 -5.77 -26.66
N ASP A 652 -20.35 -5.71 -25.39
CA ASP A 652 -20.25 -4.49 -24.58
C ASP A 652 -18.77 -4.09 -24.38
N VAL A 653 -17.90 -5.06 -24.02
CA VAL A 653 -16.47 -4.85 -23.84
C VAL A 653 -15.80 -4.35 -25.14
N ARG A 654 -16.07 -5.01 -26.25
CA ARG A 654 -15.58 -4.59 -27.58
C ARG A 654 -16.12 -3.20 -27.96
N GLY A 655 -17.38 -2.93 -27.65
CA GLY A 655 -18.00 -1.62 -27.85
C GLY A 655 -17.33 -0.51 -27.05
N PHE A 656 -16.95 -0.78 -25.79
CA PHE A 656 -16.18 0.15 -24.98
C PHE A 656 -14.81 0.46 -25.59
N GLN A 657 -14.04 -0.58 -25.92
CA GLN A 657 -12.72 -0.44 -26.55
C GLN A 657 -12.81 0.36 -27.86
N GLN A 658 -13.73 0.03 -28.75
CA GLN A 658 -13.92 0.71 -30.03
C GLN A 658 -14.35 2.16 -29.89
N ARG A 659 -15.10 2.50 -28.86
CA ARG A 659 -15.68 3.83 -28.65
C ARG A 659 -14.73 4.77 -27.94
N TRP A 660 -14.01 4.29 -26.96
CA TRP A 660 -13.27 5.12 -26.02
C TRP A 660 -11.77 5.02 -26.14
N LEU A 661 -11.19 3.85 -26.47
CA LEU A 661 -9.75 3.66 -26.57
C LEU A 661 -9.28 4.05 -27.98
N ARG A 662 -9.19 5.35 -28.22
CA ARG A 662 -8.79 5.97 -29.48
C ARG A 662 -7.54 6.81 -29.30
N PRO A 663 -6.63 6.90 -30.30
CA PRO A 663 -5.39 7.66 -30.16
C PRO A 663 -5.66 9.15 -29.91
N ASN A 664 -6.67 9.73 -30.54
CA ASN A 664 -7.06 11.13 -30.33
C ASN A 664 -7.77 11.40 -28.98
N ASN A 665 -8.11 10.35 -28.24
CA ASN A 665 -8.59 10.38 -26.86
C ASN A 665 -7.52 9.97 -25.84
N ALA A 666 -6.28 9.76 -26.31
CA ALA A 666 -5.21 9.20 -25.52
C ALA A 666 -4.06 10.21 -25.28
N THR A 667 -3.47 10.15 -24.11
CA THR A 667 -2.22 10.82 -23.78
C THR A 667 -1.24 9.83 -23.17
N MET A 668 -0.06 9.72 -23.76
CA MET A 668 1.05 8.92 -23.24
C MET A 668 1.92 9.81 -22.33
N VAL A 669 1.91 9.54 -21.05
CA VAL A 669 2.78 10.21 -20.06
C VAL A 669 3.97 9.30 -19.77
N VAL A 670 5.19 9.80 -19.97
CA VAL A 670 6.41 9.02 -19.77
C VAL A 670 7.35 9.75 -18.81
N THR A 671 7.92 9.00 -17.90
CA THR A 671 8.99 9.48 -16.99
C THR A 671 10.15 8.50 -17.01
N GLY A 672 11.36 8.98 -17.27
CA GLY A 672 12.57 8.14 -17.30
C GLY A 672 13.66 8.71 -18.18
N ASP A 673 14.76 7.96 -18.31
CA ASP A 673 15.91 8.36 -19.12
C ASP A 673 15.71 8.03 -20.61
N ILE A 674 14.93 8.84 -21.27
CA ILE A 674 14.70 8.81 -22.72
C ILE A 674 14.55 10.23 -23.26
N SER A 675 15.00 10.50 -24.49
CA SER A 675 14.73 11.78 -25.15
C SER A 675 13.34 11.80 -25.80
N MET A 676 12.76 12.99 -26.02
CA MET A 676 11.47 13.11 -26.72
C MET A 676 11.56 12.58 -28.18
N GLU A 677 12.68 12.81 -28.85
CA GLU A 677 12.91 12.31 -30.21
C GLU A 677 12.92 10.78 -30.24
N GLU A 678 13.68 10.14 -29.35
CA GLU A 678 13.72 8.68 -29.25
C GLU A 678 12.35 8.12 -28.86
N LEU A 679 11.68 8.73 -27.88
CA LEU A 679 10.35 8.30 -27.43
C LEU A 679 9.31 8.37 -28.56
N THR A 680 9.22 9.51 -29.24
CA THR A 680 8.27 9.69 -30.37
C THR A 680 8.54 8.71 -31.50
N ALA A 681 9.81 8.48 -31.84
CA ALA A 681 10.18 7.47 -32.86
C ALA A 681 9.74 6.05 -32.45
N LYS A 682 9.97 5.67 -31.19
CA LYS A 682 9.54 4.37 -30.66
C LYS A 682 8.00 4.22 -30.63
N LEU A 683 7.28 5.28 -30.27
CA LEU A 683 5.82 5.29 -30.24
C LEU A 683 5.21 5.32 -31.66
N GLU A 684 5.73 6.13 -32.59
CA GLU A 684 5.28 6.14 -33.98
C GLU A 684 5.45 4.79 -34.64
N LYS A 685 6.58 4.10 -34.41
CA LYS A 685 6.81 2.74 -34.93
C LYS A 685 5.71 1.77 -34.51
N ARG A 686 5.15 1.89 -33.31
CA ARG A 686 4.21 0.94 -32.71
C ARG A 686 2.75 1.31 -32.88
N PHE A 687 2.44 2.60 -32.76
CA PHE A 687 1.07 3.11 -32.72
C PHE A 687 0.62 3.77 -34.06
N SER A 688 1.45 3.81 -35.09
CA SER A 688 1.12 4.47 -36.39
C SER A 688 -0.12 3.91 -37.06
N THR A 689 -0.43 2.61 -36.87
CA THR A 689 -1.62 1.95 -37.45
C THR A 689 -2.91 2.22 -36.66
N TRP A 690 -2.81 2.80 -35.47
CA TRP A 690 -3.96 3.07 -34.62
C TRP A 690 -4.76 4.26 -35.16
N GLN A 691 -5.99 3.98 -35.63
CA GLN A 691 -6.79 4.98 -36.33
C GLN A 691 -7.55 5.90 -35.39
N LYS A 692 -7.58 7.19 -35.72
CA LYS A 692 -8.46 8.16 -35.06
C LYS A 692 -9.92 7.73 -35.20
N GLY A 693 -10.75 8.16 -34.26
CA GLY A 693 -12.19 7.91 -34.29
C GLY A 693 -12.94 8.92 -33.45
N ASP A 694 -14.23 9.01 -33.70
CA ASP A 694 -15.11 9.83 -32.88
C ASP A 694 -15.28 9.20 -31.49
N THR A 695 -15.14 10.02 -30.46
CA THR A 695 -15.40 9.65 -29.07
C THR A 695 -16.60 10.43 -28.56
N PRO A 696 -17.49 9.81 -27.78
CA PRO A 696 -18.65 10.52 -27.22
C PRO A 696 -18.20 11.70 -26.35
N LYS A 697 -18.93 12.80 -26.43
CA LYS A 697 -18.71 13.93 -25.52
C LYS A 697 -19.24 13.59 -24.12
N LYS A 698 -18.36 13.60 -23.14
CA LYS A 698 -18.75 13.47 -21.72
C LYS A 698 -19.36 14.78 -21.23
N VAL A 699 -20.58 14.71 -20.70
CA VAL A 699 -21.25 15.82 -20.03
C VAL A 699 -21.47 15.42 -18.58
N ILE A 700 -20.80 16.09 -17.66
CA ILE A 700 -20.97 15.90 -16.22
C ILE A 700 -21.88 17.03 -15.73
N PRO A 701 -23.15 16.76 -15.46
CA PRO A 701 -24.10 17.80 -15.05
C PRO A 701 -23.78 18.26 -13.60
N GLU A 702 -24.23 19.47 -13.28
CA GLU A 702 -24.11 19.98 -11.92
C GLU A 702 -25.29 19.50 -11.07
N VAL A 703 -25.00 18.97 -9.88
CA VAL A 703 -26.00 18.62 -8.86
C VAL A 703 -26.31 19.88 -8.04
N LYS A 704 -27.50 20.41 -8.19
CA LYS A 704 -27.94 21.65 -7.50
C LYS A 704 -28.25 21.42 -6.02
N THR A 705 -28.85 20.28 -5.68
CA THR A 705 -29.18 19.89 -4.30
C THR A 705 -28.98 18.39 -4.14
N ALA A 706 -28.08 17.99 -3.25
CA ALA A 706 -27.90 16.57 -2.95
C ALA A 706 -29.08 16.02 -2.14
N GLY A 707 -29.61 14.89 -2.55
CA GLY A 707 -30.75 14.24 -1.85
C GLY A 707 -30.41 13.74 -0.45
N SER A 708 -29.13 13.69 -0.10
CA SER A 708 -28.58 13.21 1.18
C SER A 708 -28.49 14.29 2.27
N THR A 709 -28.62 15.57 1.92
CA THR A 709 -28.48 16.66 2.89
C THR A 709 -29.42 16.48 4.10
N GLY A 710 -28.83 16.53 5.30
CA GLY A 710 -29.58 16.41 6.56
C GLY A 710 -30.15 15.02 6.85
N LYS A 711 -29.65 13.98 6.20
CA LYS A 711 -30.10 12.60 6.38
C LYS A 711 -28.95 11.69 6.80
N ILE A 712 -29.32 10.62 7.52
CA ILE A 712 -28.41 9.51 7.86
C ILE A 712 -28.89 8.27 7.12
N TYR A 713 -28.05 7.72 6.24
CA TYR A 713 -28.26 6.44 5.61
C TYR A 713 -27.46 5.38 6.38
N LEU A 714 -28.18 4.46 7.01
CA LEU A 714 -27.60 3.43 7.87
C LEU A 714 -27.72 2.06 7.20
N ILE A 715 -26.58 1.44 6.95
CA ILE A 715 -26.46 0.02 6.55
C ILE A 715 -26.32 -0.79 7.83
N ASP A 716 -27.25 -1.76 8.02
CA ASP A 716 -27.19 -2.64 9.17
C ASP A 716 -26.06 -3.67 9.04
N ARG A 717 -25.24 -3.73 10.08
CA ARG A 717 -24.22 -4.74 10.27
C ARG A 717 -24.31 -5.28 11.70
N PRO A 718 -25.15 -6.29 11.93
CA PRO A 718 -25.38 -6.83 13.27
C PRO A 718 -24.08 -7.21 13.98
N GLU A 719 -24.04 -6.96 15.28
CA GLU A 719 -22.92 -7.28 16.19
C GLU A 719 -21.60 -6.58 15.88
N SER A 720 -21.55 -5.62 14.97
CA SER A 720 -20.34 -4.84 14.69
C SER A 720 -19.86 -4.08 15.92
N LYS A 721 -18.56 -4.15 16.23
CA LYS A 721 -17.92 -3.43 17.36
C LYS A 721 -17.61 -2.00 17.04
N GLN A 722 -17.48 -1.70 15.76
CA GLN A 722 -17.28 -0.35 15.26
C GLN A 722 -18.39 0.01 14.28
N SER A 723 -18.74 1.28 14.27
CA SER A 723 -19.49 1.90 13.19
C SER A 723 -18.55 2.66 12.31
N LEU A 724 -18.57 2.41 11.00
CA LEU A 724 -17.99 3.34 10.06
C LEU A 724 -18.97 4.50 9.85
N MET A 725 -18.50 5.70 10.06
CA MET A 725 -19.23 6.93 9.74
C MET A 725 -18.52 7.65 8.60
N VAL A 726 -19.25 7.97 7.54
CA VAL A 726 -18.81 8.91 6.50
C VAL A 726 -19.85 10.02 6.42
N ALA A 727 -19.40 11.26 6.56
CA ALA A 727 -20.26 12.43 6.38
C ALA A 727 -19.73 13.27 5.22
N GLY A 728 -20.61 13.79 4.37
CA GLY A 728 -20.13 14.61 3.27
C GLY A 728 -21.20 15.25 2.40
N TYR A 729 -20.71 16.03 1.45
CA TYR A 729 -21.51 16.73 0.44
C TYR A 729 -20.64 17.08 -0.77
N LEU A 730 -21.28 17.55 -1.85
CA LEU A 730 -20.58 17.93 -3.08
C LEU A 730 -20.10 19.39 -3.01
N THR A 731 -18.83 19.59 -3.36
CA THR A 731 -18.21 20.90 -3.55
C THR A 731 -17.79 21.12 -5.00
N LYS A 732 -17.20 22.28 -5.30
CA LYS A 732 -16.82 22.65 -6.67
C LYS A 732 -15.82 21.71 -7.31
N PRO A 733 -15.81 21.57 -8.64
CA PRO A 733 -14.81 20.83 -9.40
C PRO A 733 -13.38 21.27 -9.09
N TYR A 734 -12.42 20.34 -9.30
CA TYR A 734 -11.00 20.66 -9.17
C TYR A 734 -10.57 21.80 -10.11
N GLY A 735 -9.76 22.72 -9.63
CA GLY A 735 -9.25 23.85 -10.38
C GLY A 735 -10.19 25.07 -10.47
N GLN A 736 -11.38 25.02 -9.88
CA GLN A 736 -12.29 26.15 -9.82
C GLN A 736 -12.14 27.06 -8.59
N MET A 737 -11.23 26.69 -7.70
CA MET A 737 -10.87 27.45 -6.49
C MET A 737 -9.36 27.42 -6.29
N ASP A 738 -8.86 28.09 -5.27
CA ASP A 738 -7.44 27.95 -4.90
C ASP A 738 -7.21 26.58 -4.22
N GLU A 739 -6.67 25.64 -5.00
CA GLU A 739 -6.43 24.27 -4.55
C GLU A 739 -5.38 24.21 -3.45
N ASN A 740 -4.39 25.10 -3.44
CA ASN A 740 -3.39 25.15 -2.39
C ASN A 740 -4.01 25.59 -1.06
N ALA A 741 -4.91 26.60 -1.11
CA ALA A 741 -5.65 27.01 0.07
C ALA A 741 -6.63 25.93 0.57
N ILE A 742 -7.23 25.16 -0.35
CA ILE A 742 -8.11 24.01 -0.01
C ILE A 742 -7.31 22.92 0.70
N GLU A 743 -6.14 22.61 0.20
CA GLU A 743 -5.23 21.61 0.79
C GLU A 743 -4.83 22.01 2.22
N GLN A 744 -4.35 23.27 2.41
CA GLN A 744 -4.00 23.74 3.75
C GLN A 744 -5.20 23.74 4.71
N MET A 745 -6.37 24.09 4.22
CA MET A 745 -7.62 24.04 4.99
C MET A 745 -7.92 22.61 5.44
N ASN A 746 -7.87 21.67 4.49
CA ASN A 746 -8.19 20.26 4.77
C ASN A 746 -7.17 19.61 5.69
N ASN A 747 -5.87 19.89 5.52
CA ASN A 747 -4.81 19.37 6.38
C ASN A 747 -5.08 19.68 7.85
N VAL A 748 -5.46 20.92 8.17
CA VAL A 748 -5.78 21.31 9.56
C VAL A 748 -7.10 20.73 10.04
N LEU A 749 -8.11 20.64 9.18
CA LEU A 749 -9.42 20.12 9.60
C LEU A 749 -9.38 18.60 9.85
N GLY A 750 -8.85 17.82 8.89
CA GLY A 750 -8.88 16.37 8.95
C GLY A 750 -7.90 15.66 8.02
N GLY A 751 -7.01 16.38 7.32
CA GLY A 751 -6.08 15.79 6.34
C GLY A 751 -4.79 15.25 6.95
N ASP A 752 -4.25 15.95 7.95
CA ASP A 752 -3.04 15.55 8.66
C ASP A 752 -3.37 14.65 9.86
N PHE A 753 -2.37 13.88 10.30
CA PHE A 753 -2.51 13.08 11.52
C PHE A 753 -2.87 13.95 12.74
N THR A 754 -2.26 15.13 12.84
CA THR A 754 -2.52 16.10 13.90
C THR A 754 -3.63 17.10 13.58
N SER A 755 -4.54 16.72 12.71
CA SER A 755 -5.72 17.53 12.35
C SER A 755 -6.76 17.56 13.47
N ARG A 756 -7.62 18.59 13.46
CA ARG A 756 -8.61 18.82 14.54
C ARG A 756 -9.56 17.65 14.74
N ILE A 757 -10.06 17.05 13.65
CA ILE A 757 -10.98 15.89 13.72
C ILE A 757 -10.26 14.68 14.33
N ASN A 758 -9.02 14.41 13.90
CA ASN A 758 -8.25 13.30 14.44
C ASN A 758 -7.87 13.53 15.91
N LEU A 759 -7.36 14.70 16.24
CA LEU A 759 -7.05 15.05 17.63
C LEU A 759 -8.27 14.97 18.54
N ASN A 760 -9.45 15.39 18.07
CA ASN A 760 -10.68 15.29 18.85
C ASN A 760 -11.11 13.82 19.04
N ILE A 761 -11.34 13.09 17.95
CA ILE A 761 -11.97 11.76 17.99
C ILE A 761 -11.00 10.67 18.43
N ARG A 762 -9.73 10.77 17.99
CA ARG A 762 -8.70 9.79 18.31
C ARG A 762 -7.99 10.13 19.62
N GLU A 763 -7.38 11.30 19.72
CA GLU A 763 -6.48 11.64 20.81
C GLU A 763 -7.22 12.13 22.09
N ASP A 764 -8.26 12.97 21.95
CA ASP A 764 -9.00 13.50 23.11
C ASP A 764 -10.12 12.54 23.58
N LYS A 765 -10.81 11.89 22.69
CA LYS A 765 -11.96 11.02 23.00
C LYS A 765 -11.65 9.53 22.98
N HIS A 766 -10.61 9.10 22.33
CA HIS A 766 -10.21 7.69 22.18
C HIS A 766 -11.32 6.78 21.60
N TRP A 767 -12.16 7.32 20.73
CA TRP A 767 -13.28 6.57 20.15
C TRP A 767 -12.98 5.94 18.80
N SER A 768 -11.81 6.24 18.22
CA SER A 768 -11.37 5.77 16.90
C SER A 768 -9.86 5.55 16.87
N TYR A 769 -9.39 4.68 15.98
CA TYR A 769 -7.96 4.59 15.64
C TYR A 769 -7.50 5.74 14.74
N GLY A 770 -8.44 6.33 13.98
CA GLY A 770 -8.16 7.50 13.17
C GLY A 770 -9.44 8.06 12.56
N ALA A 771 -9.53 9.37 12.51
CA ALA A 771 -10.63 10.08 11.88
C ALA A 771 -10.08 11.26 11.08
N GLY A 772 -10.72 11.60 9.98
CA GLY A 772 -10.18 12.65 9.13
C GLY A 772 -11.14 13.19 8.11
N SER A 773 -10.65 14.11 7.27
CA SER A 773 -11.40 14.64 6.15
C SER A 773 -10.58 14.59 4.85
N THR A 774 -11.26 14.48 3.73
CA THR A 774 -10.64 14.51 2.41
C THR A 774 -11.57 15.16 1.38
N ILE A 775 -10.99 15.66 0.32
CA ILE A 775 -11.71 16.12 -0.87
C ILE A 775 -11.22 15.28 -2.05
N ILE A 776 -12.12 14.46 -2.59
CA ILE A 776 -11.76 13.56 -3.69
C ILE A 776 -11.78 14.32 -5.02
N ASN A 777 -10.61 14.56 -5.58
CA ASN A 777 -10.47 15.35 -6.80
C ASN A 777 -11.12 14.67 -8.00
N THR A 778 -12.00 15.40 -8.68
CA THR A 778 -12.72 14.98 -9.89
C THR A 778 -12.88 16.16 -10.83
N ARG A 779 -13.16 15.89 -12.13
CA ARG A 779 -13.45 16.94 -13.11
C ARG A 779 -14.81 17.60 -12.94
N GLY A 780 -15.78 16.89 -12.40
CA GLY A 780 -17.08 17.44 -11.97
C GLY A 780 -17.05 17.91 -10.51
N GLN A 781 -18.21 18.17 -9.93
CA GLN A 781 -18.31 18.42 -8.49
C GLN A 781 -17.70 17.26 -7.72
N ARG A 782 -16.93 17.57 -6.69
CA ARG A 782 -16.17 16.60 -5.90
C ARG A 782 -16.68 16.49 -4.48
N PRO A 783 -16.66 15.28 -3.90
CA PRO A 783 -17.11 15.11 -2.54
C PRO A 783 -16.07 15.64 -1.55
N PHE A 784 -16.50 16.47 -0.62
CA PHE A 784 -15.85 16.66 0.67
C PHE A 784 -16.38 15.61 1.62
N LEU A 785 -15.51 14.84 2.23
CA LEU A 785 -15.85 13.72 3.11
C LEU A 785 -15.13 13.85 4.45
N VAL A 786 -15.84 13.56 5.52
CA VAL A 786 -15.29 13.27 6.83
C VAL A 786 -15.52 11.79 7.10
N PHE A 787 -14.52 11.06 7.54
CA PHE A 787 -14.62 9.63 7.84
C PHE A 787 -14.11 9.35 9.25
N ALA A 788 -14.80 8.47 9.96
CA ALA A 788 -14.44 8.05 11.28
C ALA A 788 -14.96 6.63 11.56
N PRO A 789 -14.10 5.61 11.58
CA PRO A 789 -14.45 4.31 12.18
C PRO A 789 -14.39 4.45 13.70
N VAL A 790 -15.55 4.33 14.37
CA VAL A 790 -15.66 4.61 15.80
C VAL A 790 -16.28 3.43 16.56
N GLN A 791 -16.03 3.35 17.85
CA GLN A 791 -16.67 2.37 18.71
C GLN A 791 -18.22 2.46 18.58
N THR A 792 -18.89 1.33 18.50
CA THR A 792 -20.34 1.28 18.24
C THR A 792 -21.16 2.07 19.26
N ASP A 793 -20.78 1.99 20.54
CA ASP A 793 -21.45 2.72 21.64
C ASP A 793 -21.16 4.24 21.64
N LYS A 794 -20.21 4.70 20.84
CA LYS A 794 -19.82 6.11 20.68
C LYS A 794 -20.25 6.74 19.36
N THR A 795 -21.00 6.02 18.55
CA THR A 795 -21.39 6.47 17.21
C THR A 795 -22.13 7.81 17.21
N LYS A 796 -23.09 8.01 18.13
CA LYS A 796 -23.82 9.29 18.26
C LYS A 796 -22.91 10.43 18.68
N GLU A 797 -22.15 10.22 19.75
CA GLU A 797 -21.24 11.21 20.31
C GLU A 797 -20.18 11.63 19.29
N SER A 798 -19.63 10.67 18.53
CA SER A 798 -18.67 10.94 17.47
C SER A 798 -19.28 11.76 16.34
N ALA A 799 -20.53 11.47 15.93
CA ALA A 799 -21.22 12.30 14.96
C ALA A 799 -21.43 13.74 15.46
N GLN A 800 -21.73 13.93 16.76
CA GLN A 800 -21.85 15.25 17.38
C GLN A 800 -20.53 16.01 17.37
N GLU A 801 -19.42 15.34 17.70
CA GLU A 801 -18.09 15.97 17.68
C GLU A 801 -17.67 16.33 16.24
N VAL A 802 -17.93 15.47 15.24
CA VAL A 802 -17.69 15.82 13.82
C VAL A 802 -18.49 17.07 13.41
N ILE A 803 -19.79 17.13 13.73
CA ILE A 803 -20.62 18.31 13.44
C ILE A 803 -20.04 19.55 14.12
N LYS A 804 -19.65 19.43 15.37
CA LYS A 804 -19.06 20.51 16.17
C LYS A 804 -17.76 21.02 15.55
N GLU A 805 -16.80 20.13 15.21
CA GLU A 805 -15.52 20.52 14.63
C GLU A 805 -15.71 21.18 13.26
N VAL A 806 -16.51 20.57 12.37
CA VAL A 806 -16.79 21.12 11.04
C VAL A 806 -17.49 22.48 11.14
N THR A 807 -18.43 22.64 12.07
CA THR A 807 -19.15 23.90 12.28
C THR A 807 -18.23 24.97 12.86
N ALA A 808 -17.48 24.63 13.90
CA ALA A 808 -16.58 25.57 14.57
C ALA A 808 -15.48 26.05 13.62
N PHE A 809 -14.96 25.16 12.76
CA PHE A 809 -13.88 25.49 11.82
C PHE A 809 -14.26 26.57 10.82
N SER A 810 -15.48 26.54 10.30
CA SER A 810 -15.99 27.60 9.40
C SER A 810 -16.61 28.78 10.12
N GLY A 811 -16.85 28.64 11.44
CA GLY A 811 -17.57 29.60 12.29
C GLY A 811 -16.68 30.33 13.30
N ASP A 812 -16.88 30.01 14.58
CA ASP A 812 -16.31 30.71 15.73
C ASP A 812 -14.85 30.30 16.07
N LYS A 813 -14.39 29.16 15.56
CA LYS A 813 -13.02 28.68 15.74
C LYS A 813 -12.33 28.43 14.39
N PRO A 814 -12.13 29.49 13.57
CA PRO A 814 -11.43 29.32 12.28
C PRO A 814 -9.98 28.88 12.52
N MET A 815 -9.31 28.45 11.42
CA MET A 815 -7.89 28.14 11.45
C MET A 815 -7.10 29.27 12.13
N THR A 816 -6.24 28.92 13.07
CA THR A 816 -5.35 29.84 13.77
C THR A 816 -4.06 30.12 12.98
N GLN A 817 -3.32 31.16 13.37
CA GLN A 817 -2.03 31.44 12.73
C GLN A 817 -1.03 30.29 12.94
N ALA A 818 -0.99 29.70 14.14
CA ALA A 818 -0.07 28.61 14.47
C ALA A 818 -0.36 27.34 13.63
N GLU A 819 -1.63 26.97 13.48
CA GLU A 819 -2.04 25.86 12.62
C GLU A 819 -1.69 26.11 11.15
N PHE A 820 -1.93 27.34 10.69
CA PHE A 820 -1.60 27.75 9.33
C PHE A 820 -0.10 27.69 9.06
N ASP A 821 0.72 28.22 9.98
CA ASP A 821 2.17 28.22 9.84
C ASP A 821 2.72 26.80 9.84
N LYS A 822 2.21 25.94 10.73
CA LYS A 822 2.57 24.52 10.82
C LYS A 822 2.25 23.78 9.52
N THR A 823 1.00 23.82 9.05
CA THR A 823 0.60 23.05 7.84
C THR A 823 1.31 23.58 6.58
N LYS A 824 1.48 24.91 6.47
CA LYS A 824 2.22 25.54 5.39
C LYS A 824 3.68 25.11 5.38
N GLN A 825 4.32 25.07 6.54
CA GLN A 825 5.69 24.60 6.70
C GLN A 825 5.80 23.12 6.35
N ASN A 826 4.93 22.27 6.88
CA ASN A 826 4.90 20.84 6.60
C ASN A 826 4.73 20.57 5.09
N THR A 827 3.78 21.23 4.43
CA THR A 827 3.56 21.10 2.98
C THR A 827 4.80 21.47 2.19
N VAL A 828 5.45 22.60 2.50
CA VAL A 828 6.63 23.07 1.75
C VAL A 828 7.83 22.14 1.97
N LEU A 829 8.09 21.73 3.20
CA LEU A 829 9.21 20.84 3.53
C LEU A 829 8.97 19.40 3.05
N GLY A 830 7.73 18.90 3.15
CA GLY A 830 7.34 17.58 2.67
C GLY A 830 7.52 17.37 1.17
N MET A 831 7.60 18.47 0.39
CA MET A 831 7.92 18.39 -1.03
C MET A 831 9.32 17.87 -1.33
N ALA A 832 10.25 17.92 -0.39
CA ALA A 832 11.63 17.49 -0.60
C ALA A 832 11.73 16.05 -1.14
N GLY A 833 10.93 15.14 -0.63
CA GLY A 833 10.82 13.74 -1.07
C GLY A 833 9.72 13.45 -2.09
N MET A 834 8.90 14.43 -2.47
CA MET A 834 7.67 14.19 -3.24
C MET A 834 7.92 13.53 -4.60
N TRP A 835 9.04 13.84 -5.26
CA TRP A 835 9.40 13.31 -6.57
C TRP A 835 10.64 12.40 -6.54
N GLU A 836 10.82 11.66 -5.48
CA GLU A 836 11.94 10.74 -5.31
C GLU A 836 11.99 9.68 -6.44
N THR A 837 10.85 9.07 -6.80
CA THR A 837 10.78 8.00 -7.81
C THR A 837 10.16 8.45 -9.13
N ASN A 838 10.48 7.75 -10.24
CA ASN A 838 9.87 7.99 -11.55
C ASN A 838 8.36 7.79 -11.54
N SER A 839 7.84 6.87 -10.72
CA SER A 839 6.40 6.65 -10.56
C SER A 839 5.70 7.83 -9.88
N ARG A 840 6.31 8.46 -8.87
CA ARG A 840 5.76 9.66 -8.22
C ARG A 840 5.73 10.85 -9.19
N VAL A 841 6.80 11.05 -9.96
CA VAL A 841 6.82 12.09 -11.01
C VAL A 841 5.79 11.81 -12.09
N ASN A 842 5.67 10.56 -12.57
CA ASN A 842 4.69 10.19 -13.58
C ASN A 842 3.25 10.44 -13.12
N ARG A 843 2.94 10.18 -11.85
CA ARG A 843 1.64 10.49 -11.24
C ARG A 843 1.37 11.99 -11.27
N SER A 844 2.33 12.82 -10.83
CA SER A 844 2.20 14.29 -10.84
C SER A 844 2.01 14.85 -12.26
N VAL A 845 2.71 14.30 -13.27
CA VAL A 845 2.51 14.65 -14.68
C VAL A 845 1.13 14.19 -15.17
N SER A 846 0.67 13.01 -14.75
CA SER A 846 -0.68 12.52 -15.08
C SER A 846 -1.77 13.42 -14.51
N GLU A 847 -1.58 14.01 -13.33
CA GLU A 847 -2.49 15.01 -12.75
C GLU A 847 -2.53 16.31 -13.56
N ILE A 848 -1.37 16.79 -14.04
CA ILE A 848 -1.31 17.92 -14.97
C ILE A 848 -2.17 17.64 -16.20
N VAL A 849 -2.07 16.45 -16.77
CA VAL A 849 -2.88 16.03 -17.92
C VAL A 849 -4.36 15.89 -17.56
N LYS A 850 -4.66 15.23 -16.45
CA LYS A 850 -6.02 14.91 -16.00
C LYS A 850 -6.84 16.17 -15.75
N TYR A 851 -6.26 17.17 -15.10
CA TYR A 851 -6.92 18.39 -14.71
C TYR A 851 -6.58 19.58 -15.60
N ASN A 852 -5.82 19.36 -16.68
CA ASN A 852 -5.38 20.40 -17.60
C ASN A 852 -4.68 21.56 -16.88
N LEU A 853 -3.74 21.24 -15.99
CA LEU A 853 -2.96 22.21 -15.23
C LEU A 853 -1.81 22.75 -16.10
N ALA A 854 -1.24 23.89 -15.67
CA ALA A 854 -0.04 24.44 -16.31
C ALA A 854 1.17 23.49 -16.12
N ASP A 855 2.07 23.44 -17.12
CA ASP A 855 3.24 22.54 -17.08
C ASP A 855 4.20 22.85 -15.93
N ASP A 856 4.18 24.07 -15.43
CA ASP A 856 4.95 24.53 -14.28
C ASP A 856 4.20 24.41 -12.95
N TYR A 857 3.02 23.79 -12.95
CA TYR A 857 2.15 23.68 -11.77
C TYR A 857 2.93 23.18 -10.54
N TRP A 858 3.64 22.09 -10.68
CA TRP A 858 4.42 21.51 -9.59
C TRP A 858 5.73 22.26 -9.31
N LYS A 859 6.33 22.92 -10.33
CA LYS A 859 7.53 23.75 -10.13
C LYS A 859 7.25 24.98 -9.28
N THR A 860 6.08 25.57 -9.45
CA THR A 860 5.65 26.79 -8.75
C THR A 860 4.84 26.50 -7.49
N TYR A 861 4.56 25.22 -7.20
CA TYR A 861 3.69 24.80 -6.11
C TYR A 861 4.17 25.33 -4.75
N SER A 862 5.43 25.12 -4.39
CA SER A 862 6.02 25.62 -3.14
C SER A 862 5.89 27.15 -3.01
N GLN A 863 6.16 27.88 -4.10
CA GLN A 863 6.02 29.34 -4.12
C GLN A 863 4.56 29.77 -3.93
N ARG A 864 3.61 29.07 -4.56
CA ARG A 864 2.19 29.38 -4.39
C ARG A 864 1.73 29.09 -2.96
N VAL A 865 2.14 27.97 -2.36
CA VAL A 865 1.84 27.67 -0.96
C VAL A 865 2.48 28.71 -0.03
N GLN A 866 3.75 29.10 -0.26
CA GLN A 866 4.42 30.14 0.53
C GLN A 866 3.74 31.51 0.41
N ALA A 867 3.15 31.84 -0.75
CA ALA A 867 2.43 33.08 -0.98
C ALA A 867 1.07 33.16 -0.28
N LEU A 868 0.48 32.02 0.15
CA LEU A 868 -0.81 32.00 0.85
C LEU A 868 -0.73 32.78 2.17
N GLY A 869 -1.78 33.55 2.44
CA GLY A 869 -2.04 34.13 3.73
C GLY A 869 -3.12 33.37 4.50
N LEU A 870 -3.13 33.45 5.82
CA LEU A 870 -4.16 32.82 6.67
C LEU A 870 -5.59 33.18 6.22
N LYS A 871 -5.81 34.44 5.81
CA LYS A 871 -7.11 34.91 5.34
C LYS A 871 -7.59 34.21 4.08
N ASP A 872 -6.67 33.85 3.17
CA ASP A 872 -7.02 33.12 1.93
C ASP A 872 -7.58 31.76 2.27
N VAL A 873 -6.92 31.03 3.17
CA VAL A 873 -7.36 29.72 3.65
C VAL A 873 -8.65 29.78 4.44
N GLN A 874 -8.81 30.79 5.32
CA GLN A 874 -10.05 31.00 6.07
C GLN A 874 -11.23 31.35 5.14
N ASN A 875 -11.01 32.11 4.06
CA ASN A 875 -12.04 32.43 3.07
C ASN A 875 -12.46 31.18 2.28
N VAL A 876 -11.50 30.36 1.90
CA VAL A 876 -11.75 29.06 1.26
C VAL A 876 -12.52 28.14 2.21
N ALA A 877 -12.12 28.06 3.48
CA ALA A 877 -12.82 27.29 4.49
C ALA A 877 -14.30 27.67 4.58
N LYS A 878 -14.62 28.96 4.68
CA LYS A 878 -16.00 29.46 4.69
C LYS A 878 -16.79 29.12 3.44
N SER A 879 -16.13 29.00 2.30
CA SER A 879 -16.77 28.66 1.02
C SER A 879 -16.97 27.16 0.87
N ILE A 880 -16.00 26.34 1.29
CA ILE A 880 -16.02 24.88 1.15
C ILE A 880 -16.81 24.25 2.30
N ILE A 881 -16.53 24.61 3.54
CA ILE A 881 -17.10 23.96 4.73
C ILE A 881 -18.54 24.44 4.94
N GLN A 882 -19.48 23.54 4.70
CA GLN A 882 -20.92 23.79 4.77
C GLN A 882 -21.60 22.76 5.70
N PRO A 883 -21.52 22.93 7.03
CA PRO A 883 -22.00 21.92 7.98
C PRO A 883 -23.46 21.51 7.78
N GLY A 884 -24.34 22.48 7.35
CA GLY A 884 -25.74 22.23 7.08
C GLY A 884 -26.03 21.31 5.87
N ASN A 885 -25.02 21.04 5.02
CA ASN A 885 -25.17 20.19 3.84
C ASN A 885 -24.71 18.75 4.07
N LEU A 886 -24.23 18.41 5.26
CA LEU A 886 -23.75 17.05 5.57
C LEU A 886 -24.88 16.03 5.38
N GLY A 887 -24.62 15.06 4.49
CA GLY A 887 -25.30 13.78 4.44
C GLY A 887 -24.42 12.73 5.11
N TRP A 888 -25.03 11.80 5.84
CA TRP A 888 -24.33 10.78 6.59
C TRP A 888 -24.56 9.40 5.99
N PHE A 889 -23.50 8.65 5.85
CA PHE A 889 -23.47 7.30 5.29
C PHE A 889 -22.74 6.42 6.31
N MET A 890 -23.48 5.49 6.92
CA MET A 890 -22.97 4.73 8.06
C MET A 890 -23.16 3.24 7.85
N ALA A 891 -22.20 2.44 8.31
CA ALA A 891 -22.34 1.01 8.43
C ALA A 891 -22.02 0.60 9.88
N GLY A 892 -22.95 -0.06 10.56
CA GLY A 892 -22.80 -0.43 11.96
C GLY A 892 -23.98 -1.25 12.46
N ASP A 893 -23.92 -1.69 13.70
CA ASP A 893 -24.98 -2.45 14.37
C ASP A 893 -26.23 -1.56 14.60
N ALA A 894 -27.21 -1.70 13.70
CA ALA A 894 -28.39 -0.85 13.73
C ALA A 894 -29.19 -0.96 15.03
N GLU A 895 -29.23 -2.15 15.66
CA GLU A 895 -29.94 -2.32 16.95
C GLU A 895 -29.33 -1.42 18.03
N LYS A 896 -28.00 -1.30 18.05
CA LYS A 896 -27.28 -0.52 19.06
C LYS A 896 -27.23 0.98 18.74
N VAL A 897 -27.02 1.36 17.46
CA VAL A 897 -26.75 2.74 17.12
C VAL A 897 -27.99 3.56 16.76
N LEU A 898 -29.05 2.93 16.24
CA LEU A 898 -30.27 3.62 15.78
C LEU A 898 -30.91 4.53 16.85
N PRO A 899 -31.08 4.08 18.12
CA PRO A 899 -31.67 4.94 19.15
C PRO A 899 -30.86 6.20 19.41
N GLY A 900 -29.52 6.12 19.34
CA GLY A 900 -28.64 7.29 19.49
C GLY A 900 -28.68 8.20 18.27
N LEU A 901 -28.64 7.65 17.05
CA LEU A 901 -28.67 8.43 15.81
C LEU A 901 -29.98 9.22 15.65
N GLN A 902 -31.12 8.69 16.07
CA GLN A 902 -32.40 9.38 16.07
C GLN A 902 -32.41 10.64 16.94
N GLN A 903 -31.57 10.67 17.99
CA GLN A 903 -31.44 11.84 18.87
C GLN A 903 -30.65 13.00 18.25
N LEU A 904 -29.99 12.79 17.11
CA LEU A 904 -29.28 13.86 16.38
C LEU A 904 -30.24 14.82 15.64
N GLY A 905 -31.55 14.53 15.61
CA GLY A 905 -32.55 15.37 14.94
C GLY A 905 -32.52 15.26 13.41
N LEU A 906 -31.79 14.31 12.84
CA LEU A 906 -31.69 14.03 11.41
C LEU A 906 -32.63 12.88 11.01
N GLU A 907 -33.09 12.86 9.75
CA GLU A 907 -33.85 11.73 9.22
C GLU A 907 -32.95 10.51 9.07
N VAL A 908 -33.21 9.42 9.81
CA VAL A 908 -32.47 8.16 9.70
C VAL A 908 -33.21 7.21 8.76
N ILE A 909 -32.52 6.79 7.70
CA ILE A 909 -33.02 5.90 6.66
C ILE A 909 -32.17 4.62 6.65
N GLN A 910 -32.79 3.47 6.97
CA GLN A 910 -32.09 2.20 6.86
C GLN A 910 -32.09 1.74 5.40
N ILE A 911 -30.92 1.35 4.91
CA ILE A 911 -30.70 0.87 3.56
C ILE A 911 -29.93 -0.47 3.59
N ASP A 912 -30.06 -1.25 2.52
CA ASP A 912 -29.19 -2.42 2.31
C ASP A 912 -27.84 -2.02 1.67
N ALA A 913 -26.95 -3.00 1.50
CA ALA A 913 -25.65 -2.81 0.87
C ALA A 913 -25.71 -2.43 -0.64
N ASN A 914 -26.90 -2.37 -1.23
CA ASN A 914 -27.14 -1.87 -2.58
C ASN A 914 -27.78 -0.47 -2.56
N GLY A 915 -27.95 0.14 -1.40
CA GLY A 915 -28.59 1.46 -1.25
C GLY A 915 -30.14 1.42 -1.28
N LYS A 916 -30.76 0.23 -1.32
CA LYS A 916 -32.21 0.11 -1.32
C LYS A 916 -32.78 0.38 0.07
N VAL A 917 -33.77 1.26 0.17
CA VAL A 917 -34.41 1.59 1.44
C VAL A 917 -35.19 0.40 1.98
N LEU A 918 -34.83 -0.04 3.19
CA LEU A 918 -35.42 -1.23 3.85
C LEU A 918 -36.67 -0.88 4.67
N SER A 919 -36.69 0.28 5.33
CA SER A 919 -37.85 0.78 6.02
C SER A 919 -37.80 2.30 6.17
N LYS A 920 -38.90 2.99 5.96
CA LYS A 920 -39.14 4.30 6.58
C LYS A 920 -39.85 4.02 7.90
N LYS A 921 -39.11 3.90 9.03
CA LYS A 921 -39.81 4.03 10.32
C LYS A 921 -40.27 5.47 10.42
N ALA A 922 -41.61 5.63 10.49
CA ALA A 922 -42.25 6.94 10.71
C ALA A 922 -41.58 7.63 11.92
N LYS A 923 -41.41 8.95 11.82
CA LYS A 923 -41.09 9.79 12.99
C LYS A 923 -42.07 9.45 14.12
N PRO A 924 -41.59 9.27 15.37
CA PRO A 924 -42.48 9.21 16.51
C PRO A 924 -43.26 10.49 16.66
#